data_93fadb409e18645065592ec00576a205
#
_entry.id   93fadb409e18645065592ec00576a205
#
_cell.length_a   1.000
_cell.length_b   1.000
_cell.length_c   1.000
_cell.angle_alpha   90.00
_cell.angle_beta   90.00
_cell.angle_gamma   90.00
#
_symmetry.space_group_name_H-M   'P 1'
#
loop_
_entity.id
_entity.type
_entity.pdbx_description
1 polymer ?
#
loop_
_entity_poly.entity_id
_entity_poly.type
_entity_poly.pdbx_seq_one_letter_code
_entity_poly.pdbx_strand_id
1 'polypeptide(L)'
;MYQVRKRDGKIADSLISVEDIQDSVESVLIQAGYDDVAKGYILYRKQREKIRNLNSTLLDYKEIVDSYVKVTDWRVKENSTVTYSVGGLILSNSGAITANYWLSEIYDDEIGKAHKNADIHIHDLSMLTGYCAGWSLKQLIQEGLGGIPGRITSAPARHLSVLCNQMVNFLGIMQNEWAGAQAFSSFDTYLAPFVKADRLTYDEVKKCIESFIYGVNIPSRWGTQAPFSNITLDWTIPDDLKNLPAIVGGKEMDFTYGDCKEEMDMVNRAFIETMIEGDAEGRGFQYPIPTYSITRDFDWSETENNKLLFEMTAKYGTPYFSNYINSDMEPGDVRSMCCRLRLDLRELRKKSGGFFGSGESTGSVGVVTINMPRIAYLSENEEQFYKKIDRLMDISARSLHIKRTVITKLLNEGLYPYTKRYLGTFENHFSTIGLIGMNEACLNAKWIRKDLTHSEAQAFTKDVLNHMRERLSDYQEMYGDLYNLEATPAESTTYRLAKHDVAQFPDIITAAEPNGTPYYTNSSHLPVGYTDDVFEALDIQDELQTLYTSGTVFHTFLGEKLPNWKAAAALVRKIAENYRLPYYTISPTYSICRNHGYLSGEQHKCPYCGEEAEVYSRITGYYRPIKNWNDGKTQEFKERKVYNITNSRMRPKTPSALTADPVSAAETASGAALSADGRSPRTFLFTTSTCPNCHAAAASLEKAHIPYEVIDAEKNWDLVQKYGVMQAPTLILVRDGQVTKLANASNIKAYAERKV
;
A
#
# COMPACT_ATOMS: atom_id res chain seq x y z
N MET A 1 -40.52 2.78 11.47
CA MET A 1 -40.43 3.53 10.20
C MET A 1 -41.47 4.63 10.24
N TYR A 2 -41.08 5.90 10.30
CA TYR A 2 -42.02 7.01 10.27
C TYR A 2 -42.06 7.53 8.83
N GLN A 3 -43.23 7.54 8.20
CA GLN A 3 -43.46 8.17 6.90
C GLN A 3 -43.72 9.68 7.11
N VAL A 4 -42.96 10.54 6.46
CA VAL A 4 -43.19 11.98 6.50
C VAL A 4 -44.03 12.40 5.31
N ARG A 5 -45.21 12.99 5.61
CA ARG A 5 -46.08 13.56 4.60
C ARG A 5 -45.65 14.99 4.29
N LYS A 6 -45.26 15.23 3.03
CA LYS A 6 -44.94 16.58 2.55
C LYS A 6 -46.15 17.47 2.53
N ARG A 7 -45.94 18.79 2.55
CA ARG A 7 -47.02 19.79 2.51
C ARG A 7 -47.93 19.69 1.24
N ASP A 8 -47.40 19.12 0.17
CA ASP A 8 -48.12 18.82 -1.09
C ASP A 8 -48.94 17.52 -1.06
N GLY A 9 -49.02 16.85 0.08
CA GLY A 9 -49.76 15.61 0.29
C GLY A 9 -49.03 14.34 -0.14
N LYS A 10 -47.83 14.43 -0.75
CA LYS A 10 -47.02 13.27 -1.16
C LYS A 10 -46.28 12.65 0.03
N ILE A 11 -46.26 11.34 0.05
CA ILE A 11 -45.46 10.59 1.03
C ILE A 11 -44.03 10.52 0.49
N ALA A 12 -43.06 10.92 1.29
CA ALA A 12 -41.66 10.74 0.93
C ALA A 12 -41.24 9.32 1.31
N ASP A 13 -40.77 8.56 0.36
CA ASP A 13 -40.19 7.23 0.55
C ASP A 13 -38.72 7.30 1.04
N SER A 14 -38.21 8.49 1.29
CA SER A 14 -36.85 8.67 1.85
C SER A 14 -36.89 8.75 3.36
N LEU A 15 -36.09 7.95 4.03
CA LEU A 15 -35.75 8.10 5.44
C LEU A 15 -35.10 9.46 5.67
N ILE A 16 -35.86 10.42 6.21
CA ILE A 16 -35.32 11.70 6.67
C ILE A 16 -34.72 11.43 8.04
N SER A 17 -33.41 11.65 8.19
CA SER A 17 -32.76 11.53 9.48
C SER A 17 -33.15 12.68 10.44
N VAL A 18 -33.00 12.47 11.74
CA VAL A 18 -33.20 13.54 12.72
C VAL A 18 -32.23 14.68 12.45
N GLU A 19 -31.06 14.37 11.94
CA GLU A 19 -30.02 15.31 11.56
C GLU A 19 -30.46 16.21 10.40
N ASP A 20 -31.08 15.65 9.36
CA ASP A 20 -31.60 16.43 8.22
C ASP A 20 -32.70 17.41 8.64
N ILE A 21 -33.54 17.01 9.60
CA ILE A 21 -34.57 17.89 10.18
C ILE A 21 -33.89 19.02 10.96
N GLN A 22 -32.88 18.72 11.75
CA GLN A 22 -32.15 19.70 12.54
C GLN A 22 -31.36 20.68 11.68
N ASP A 23 -30.73 20.20 10.60
CA ASP A 23 -30.04 21.05 9.61
C ASP A 23 -31.02 22.00 8.91
N SER A 24 -32.22 21.53 8.63
CA SER A 24 -33.29 22.33 8.06
C SER A 24 -33.75 23.43 9.06
N VAL A 25 -33.83 23.11 10.35
CA VAL A 25 -34.19 24.11 11.40
C VAL A 25 -33.10 25.18 11.50
N GLU A 26 -31.81 24.78 11.51
CA GLU A 26 -30.70 25.74 11.52
C GLU A 26 -30.74 26.67 10.31
N SER A 27 -30.92 26.14 9.12
CA SER A 27 -31.01 26.89 7.88
C SER A 27 -32.17 27.89 7.90
N VAL A 28 -33.32 27.47 8.41
CA VAL A 28 -34.53 28.34 8.51
C VAL A 28 -34.31 29.49 9.53
N LEU A 29 -33.68 29.20 10.68
CA LEU A 29 -33.38 30.21 11.69
C LEU A 29 -32.39 31.25 11.17
N ILE A 30 -31.34 30.84 10.46
CA ILE A 30 -30.38 31.76 9.84
C ILE A 30 -31.05 32.60 8.74
N GLN A 31 -31.81 31.98 7.85
CA GLN A 31 -32.52 32.70 6.78
C GLN A 31 -33.55 33.69 7.29
N ALA A 32 -34.15 33.41 8.45
CA ALA A 32 -35.11 34.30 9.07
C ALA A 32 -34.46 35.44 9.89
N GLY A 33 -33.11 35.48 9.95
CA GLY A 33 -32.37 36.54 10.67
C GLY A 33 -32.32 36.34 12.20
N TYR A 34 -32.59 35.12 12.68
CA TYR A 34 -32.51 34.78 14.12
C TYR A 34 -31.14 34.17 14.47
N ASP A 35 -30.06 34.89 14.16
CA ASP A 35 -28.68 34.37 14.26
C ASP A 35 -28.29 33.93 15.69
N ASP A 36 -28.72 34.68 16.72
CA ASP A 36 -28.44 34.32 18.12
C ASP A 36 -29.18 33.05 18.53
N VAL A 37 -30.41 32.86 18.06
CA VAL A 37 -31.20 31.65 18.31
C VAL A 37 -30.62 30.46 17.56
N ALA A 38 -30.21 30.63 16.30
CA ALA A 38 -29.53 29.63 15.49
C ALA A 38 -28.23 29.18 16.18
N LYS A 39 -27.42 30.15 16.63
CA LYS A 39 -26.18 29.84 17.37
C LYS A 39 -26.44 29.10 18.68
N GLY A 40 -27.44 29.48 19.45
CA GLY A 40 -27.85 28.77 20.66
C GLY A 40 -28.33 27.34 20.37
N TYR A 41 -29.09 27.17 19.29
CA TYR A 41 -29.58 25.88 18.84
C TYR A 41 -28.42 24.94 18.36
N ILE A 42 -27.46 25.46 17.60
CA ILE A 42 -26.27 24.73 17.15
C ILE A 42 -25.42 24.26 18.34
N LEU A 43 -25.21 25.15 19.34
CA LEU A 43 -24.47 24.82 20.55
C LEU A 43 -25.18 23.74 21.38
N TYR A 44 -26.50 23.87 21.56
CA TYR A 44 -27.33 22.88 22.24
C TYR A 44 -27.30 21.54 21.53
N ARG A 45 -27.39 21.54 20.21
CA ARG A 45 -27.32 20.35 19.36
C ARG A 45 -25.98 19.63 19.51
N LYS A 46 -24.86 20.35 19.42
CA LYS A 46 -23.51 19.79 19.65
C LYS A 46 -23.36 19.20 21.07
N GLN A 47 -23.91 19.88 22.06
CA GLN A 47 -23.86 19.38 23.44
C GLN A 47 -24.71 18.11 23.61
N ARG A 48 -25.88 18.04 23.00
CA ARG A 48 -26.75 16.85 23.00
C ARG A 48 -26.16 15.70 22.19
N GLU A 49 -25.51 15.99 21.08
CA GLU A 49 -24.78 15.01 20.30
C GLU A 49 -23.61 14.43 21.10
N LYS A 50 -22.85 15.26 21.80
CA LYS A 50 -21.79 14.81 22.71
C LYS A 50 -22.32 13.91 23.83
N ILE A 51 -23.46 14.22 24.43
CA ILE A 51 -24.12 13.38 25.45
C ILE A 51 -24.63 12.08 24.84
N ARG A 52 -25.21 12.10 23.63
CA ARG A 52 -25.66 10.88 22.94
C ARG A 52 -24.48 9.98 22.58
N ASN A 53 -23.39 10.57 22.08
CA ASN A 53 -22.17 9.83 21.75
C ASN A 53 -21.54 9.20 22.99
N LEU A 54 -21.51 9.90 24.13
CA LEU A 54 -21.09 9.34 25.41
C LEU A 54 -21.99 8.18 25.87
N ASN A 55 -23.30 8.33 25.76
CA ASN A 55 -24.25 7.28 26.13
C ASN A 55 -24.21 6.09 25.15
N SER A 56 -24.04 6.35 23.84
CA SER A 56 -23.86 5.29 22.84
C SER A 56 -22.53 4.56 23.05
N THR A 57 -21.45 5.27 23.37
CA THR A 57 -20.15 4.67 23.67
C THR A 57 -20.21 3.74 24.89
N LEU A 58 -20.96 4.09 25.92
CA LEU A 58 -21.15 3.23 27.11
C LEU A 58 -22.02 1.99 26.80
N LEU A 59 -23.05 2.14 25.95
CA LEU A 59 -23.88 1.02 25.50
C LEU A 59 -23.11 0.13 24.54
N ASP A 60 -22.37 0.70 23.62
CA ASP A 60 -21.53 0.00 22.64
C ASP A 60 -20.38 -0.76 23.32
N TYR A 61 -19.87 -0.25 24.44
CA TYR A 61 -18.80 -0.96 25.18
C TYR A 61 -19.25 -2.33 25.67
N LYS A 62 -20.45 -2.44 26.25
CA LYS A 62 -21.00 -3.73 26.68
C LYS A 62 -21.19 -4.66 25.47
N GLU A 63 -21.72 -4.13 24.35
CA GLU A 63 -21.92 -4.89 23.13
C GLU A 63 -20.58 -5.35 22.54
N ILE A 64 -19.53 -4.50 22.54
CA ILE A 64 -18.19 -4.84 22.06
C ILE A 64 -17.59 -5.98 22.90
N VAL A 65 -17.67 -5.90 24.24
CA VAL A 65 -17.17 -6.94 25.14
C VAL A 65 -17.95 -8.25 24.95
N ASP A 66 -19.28 -8.18 24.95
CA ASP A 66 -20.14 -9.35 24.81
C ASP A 66 -19.96 -10.03 23.44
N SER A 67 -19.85 -9.26 22.35
CA SER A 67 -19.67 -9.80 21.00
C SER A 67 -18.28 -10.41 20.82
N TYR A 68 -17.24 -9.83 21.41
CA TYR A 68 -15.91 -10.42 21.43
C TYR A 68 -15.91 -11.76 22.19
N VAL A 69 -16.44 -11.77 23.42
CA VAL A 69 -16.48 -12.98 24.27
C VAL A 69 -17.30 -14.10 23.62
N LYS A 70 -18.41 -13.76 22.96
CA LYS A 70 -19.27 -14.72 22.25
C LYS A 70 -18.77 -15.09 20.85
N VAL A 71 -17.71 -14.44 20.36
CA VAL A 71 -17.17 -14.61 18.99
C VAL A 71 -18.25 -14.40 17.92
N THR A 72 -19.23 -13.52 18.18
CA THR A 72 -20.37 -13.27 17.29
C THR A 72 -20.13 -12.12 16.32
N ASP A 73 -19.19 -11.23 16.60
CA ASP A 73 -18.83 -10.11 15.74
C ASP A 73 -17.77 -10.53 14.72
N TRP A 74 -18.04 -10.27 13.43
CA TRP A 74 -17.08 -10.53 12.35
C TRP A 74 -15.75 -9.77 12.56
N ARG A 75 -15.77 -8.63 13.25
CA ARG A 75 -14.58 -7.84 13.58
C ARG A 75 -13.59 -8.59 14.49
N VAL A 76 -14.05 -9.58 15.24
CA VAL A 76 -13.16 -10.46 16.04
C VAL A 76 -12.19 -11.23 15.12
N LYS A 77 -12.61 -11.48 13.86
CA LYS A 77 -11.81 -12.13 12.82
C LYS A 77 -11.26 -11.13 11.79
N GLU A 78 -11.55 -9.83 11.94
CA GLU A 78 -11.13 -8.79 11.01
C GLU A 78 -9.61 -8.67 10.93
N ASN A 79 -8.97 -8.64 12.10
CA ASN A 79 -7.51 -8.56 12.17
C ASN A 79 -6.93 -9.97 12.37
N SER A 80 -6.34 -10.46 11.31
CA SER A 80 -5.83 -11.80 11.22
C SER A 80 -4.63 -12.10 12.11
N THR A 81 -3.91 -11.07 12.54
CA THR A 81 -2.68 -11.22 13.32
C THR A 81 -2.95 -11.26 14.82
N VAL A 82 -4.17 -10.94 15.27
CA VAL A 82 -4.58 -10.96 16.68
C VAL A 82 -5.32 -12.26 17.00
N THR A 83 -4.85 -13.00 18.00
CA THR A 83 -5.51 -14.22 18.47
C THR A 83 -6.64 -13.92 19.45
N TYR A 84 -7.67 -14.78 19.47
CA TYR A 84 -8.71 -14.72 20.50
C TYR A 84 -8.13 -14.98 21.89
N SER A 85 -8.05 -13.94 22.71
CA SER A 85 -7.36 -13.98 24.00
C SER A 85 -7.75 -12.77 24.85
N VAL A 86 -7.36 -12.77 26.13
CA VAL A 86 -7.53 -11.60 27.01
C VAL A 86 -6.83 -10.36 26.45
N GLY A 87 -5.62 -10.52 25.91
CA GLY A 87 -4.91 -9.42 25.27
C GLY A 87 -5.65 -8.92 24.03
N GLY A 88 -6.22 -9.81 23.21
CA GLY A 88 -7.05 -9.44 22.05
C GLY A 88 -8.32 -8.68 22.48
N LEU A 89 -8.94 -9.05 23.58
CA LEU A 89 -10.07 -8.30 24.17
C LEU A 89 -9.65 -6.88 24.56
N ILE A 90 -8.49 -6.73 25.22
CA ILE A 90 -7.94 -5.41 25.61
C ILE A 90 -7.71 -4.55 24.37
N LEU A 91 -7.06 -5.11 23.34
CA LEU A 91 -6.81 -4.39 22.08
C LEU A 91 -8.11 -4.00 21.36
N SER A 92 -9.12 -4.90 21.32
CA SER A 92 -10.42 -4.62 20.71
C SER A 92 -11.14 -3.46 21.42
N ASN A 93 -11.18 -3.50 22.75
CA ASN A 93 -11.82 -2.45 23.55
C ASN A 93 -11.10 -1.11 23.43
N SER A 94 -9.78 -1.10 23.57
CA SER A 94 -8.94 0.09 23.39
C SER A 94 -9.08 0.66 21.99
N GLY A 95 -9.07 -0.21 20.98
CA GLY A 95 -9.23 0.17 19.59
C GLY A 95 -10.56 0.83 19.28
N ALA A 96 -11.66 0.31 19.82
CA ALA A 96 -12.99 0.89 19.64
C ALA A 96 -13.08 2.32 20.23
N ILE A 97 -12.52 2.53 21.42
CA ILE A 97 -12.47 3.86 22.07
C ILE A 97 -11.63 4.82 21.22
N THR A 98 -10.46 4.39 20.76
CA THR A 98 -9.57 5.20 19.93
C THR A 98 -10.21 5.56 18.59
N ALA A 99 -10.88 4.62 17.94
CA ALA A 99 -11.60 4.86 16.68
C ALA A 99 -12.72 5.89 16.87
N ASN A 100 -13.48 5.78 17.96
CA ASN A 100 -14.48 6.80 18.27
C ASN A 100 -13.87 8.18 18.51
N TYR A 101 -12.74 8.26 19.21
CA TYR A 101 -12.01 9.50 19.44
C TYR A 101 -11.54 10.15 18.12
N TRP A 102 -11.00 9.37 17.16
CA TRP A 102 -10.68 9.87 15.83
C TRP A 102 -11.91 10.49 15.14
N LEU A 103 -13.02 9.74 15.13
CA LEU A 103 -14.21 10.08 14.34
C LEU A 103 -15.10 11.17 14.98
N SER A 104 -14.95 11.46 16.29
CA SER A 104 -15.80 12.42 16.98
C SER A 104 -15.06 13.66 17.49
N GLU A 105 -13.75 13.55 17.79
CA GLU A 105 -13.01 14.65 18.41
C GLU A 105 -11.87 15.20 17.51
N ILE A 106 -11.31 14.37 16.63
CA ILE A 106 -10.18 14.76 15.76
C ILE A 106 -10.65 15.16 14.37
N TYR A 107 -11.42 14.30 13.72
CA TYR A 107 -11.93 14.57 12.37
C TYR A 107 -13.17 15.45 12.43
N ASP A 108 -13.36 16.27 11.39
CA ASP A 108 -14.62 17.00 11.22
C ASP A 108 -15.78 16.05 10.87
N ASP A 109 -17.01 16.58 11.02
CA ASP A 109 -18.23 15.81 10.81
C ASP A 109 -18.33 15.21 9.40
N GLU A 110 -17.83 15.89 8.38
CA GLU A 110 -17.89 15.41 6.99
C GLU A 110 -17.03 14.18 6.81
N ILE A 111 -15.80 14.18 7.33
CA ILE A 111 -14.90 13.02 7.31
C ILE A 111 -15.50 11.87 8.10
N GLY A 112 -15.98 12.13 9.32
CA GLY A 112 -16.61 11.14 10.17
C GLY A 112 -17.83 10.49 9.53
N LYS A 113 -18.70 11.29 8.90
CA LYS A 113 -19.88 10.83 8.16
C LYS A 113 -19.51 10.00 6.93
N ALA A 114 -18.54 10.45 6.13
CA ALA A 114 -18.08 9.71 4.95
C ALA A 114 -17.55 8.30 5.31
N HIS A 115 -16.81 8.18 6.43
CA HIS A 115 -16.37 6.86 6.92
C HIS A 115 -17.54 6.02 7.43
N LYS A 116 -18.41 6.58 8.28
CA LYS A 116 -19.56 5.86 8.88
C LYS A 116 -20.55 5.40 7.81
N ASN A 117 -20.80 6.21 6.80
CA ASN A 117 -21.69 5.90 5.68
C ASN A 117 -21.07 4.95 4.65
N ALA A 118 -19.82 4.57 4.82
CA ALA A 118 -19.08 3.72 3.88
C ALA A 118 -18.84 4.34 2.49
N ASP A 119 -18.79 5.66 2.37
CA ASP A 119 -18.30 6.34 1.17
C ASP A 119 -16.79 6.17 1.03
N ILE A 120 -16.09 6.17 2.18
CA ILE A 120 -14.67 5.89 2.33
C ILE A 120 -14.43 4.92 3.50
N HIS A 121 -13.25 4.33 3.52
CA HIS A 121 -12.74 3.61 4.69
C HIS A 121 -11.41 4.22 5.14
N ILE A 122 -11.39 4.79 6.34
CA ILE A 122 -10.16 5.25 6.99
C ILE A 122 -9.59 4.06 7.75
N HIS A 123 -8.36 3.67 7.42
CA HIS A 123 -7.70 2.51 8.03
C HIS A 123 -7.11 2.85 9.41
N ASP A 124 -6.95 1.82 10.23
CA ASP A 124 -6.21 1.83 11.51
C ASP A 124 -6.65 2.88 12.53
N LEU A 125 -7.94 3.14 12.57
CA LEU A 125 -8.55 4.02 13.58
C LEU A 125 -8.40 3.49 15.02
N SER A 126 -8.06 2.20 15.18
CA SER A 126 -7.84 1.57 16.48
C SER A 126 -6.58 2.06 17.22
N MET A 127 -5.69 2.78 16.54
CA MET A 127 -4.48 3.32 17.13
C MET A 127 -4.27 4.80 16.79
N LEU A 128 -3.76 5.56 17.76
CA LEU A 128 -3.45 6.98 17.58
C LEU A 128 -2.00 7.13 17.09
N THR A 129 -1.71 6.62 15.89
CA THR A 129 -0.35 6.58 15.35
C THR A 129 -0.33 6.48 13.83
N GLY A 130 0.88 6.40 13.23
CA GLY A 130 1.10 6.15 11.81
C GLY A 130 0.74 4.73 11.39
N TYR A 131 0.62 4.50 10.07
CA TYR A 131 0.24 3.20 9.51
C TYR A 131 1.42 2.24 9.51
N CYS A 132 2.40 2.43 8.62
CA CYS A 132 3.52 1.51 8.49
C CYS A 132 4.84 2.24 8.22
N ALA A 133 5.96 1.60 8.55
CA ALA A 133 7.28 2.18 8.38
C ALA A 133 8.33 1.18 7.92
N GLY A 134 9.24 1.65 7.05
CA GLY A 134 10.54 1.04 6.82
C GLY A 134 11.57 1.68 7.73
N TRP A 135 12.53 0.90 8.14
CA TRP A 135 13.57 1.29 9.07
C TRP A 135 14.95 1.02 8.48
N SER A 136 15.88 1.93 8.71
CA SER A 136 17.26 1.73 8.29
C SER A 136 17.93 0.68 9.19
N LEU A 137 18.19 -0.50 8.63
CA LEU A 137 18.98 -1.53 9.30
C LEU A 137 20.41 -1.05 9.50
N LYS A 138 20.96 -0.26 8.57
CA LYS A 138 22.25 0.39 8.70
C LYS A 138 22.33 1.27 9.95
N GLN A 139 21.30 2.07 10.23
CA GLN A 139 21.26 2.90 11.42
C GLN A 139 21.27 2.05 12.71
N LEU A 140 20.49 0.97 12.76
CA LEU A 140 20.50 0.04 13.90
C LEU A 140 21.88 -0.59 14.10
N ILE A 141 22.58 -0.97 13.03
CA ILE A 141 23.93 -1.52 13.07
C ILE A 141 24.95 -0.49 13.57
N GLN A 142 24.80 0.77 13.16
CA GLN A 142 25.74 1.85 13.54
C GLN A 142 25.54 2.33 14.97
N GLU A 143 24.29 2.41 15.43
CA GLU A 143 23.94 3.10 16.67
C GLU A 143 23.49 2.16 17.80
N GLY A 144 23.15 0.92 17.47
CA GLY A 144 22.57 -0.04 18.41
C GLY A 144 21.11 0.22 18.72
N LEU A 145 20.56 -0.47 19.71
CA LEU A 145 19.16 -0.36 20.11
C LEU A 145 19.00 0.40 21.43
N GLY A 146 18.35 1.56 21.39
CA GLY A 146 18.10 2.39 22.57
C GLY A 146 18.37 3.87 22.35
N GLY A 147 19.05 4.51 23.29
CA GLY A 147 19.34 5.95 23.27
C GLY A 147 18.16 6.82 23.71
N ILE A 148 17.17 6.21 24.40
CA ILE A 148 16.00 6.89 24.97
C ILE A 148 16.23 7.08 26.46
N PRO A 149 16.07 8.31 26.98
CA PRO A 149 16.28 8.58 28.41
C PRO A 149 15.43 7.66 29.31
N GLY A 150 16.07 7.06 30.32
CA GLY A 150 15.41 6.15 31.26
C GLY A 150 15.08 4.75 30.73
N ARG A 151 15.53 4.40 29.51
CA ARG A 151 15.38 3.06 28.92
C ARG A 151 16.73 2.36 28.79
N ILE A 152 16.69 1.02 28.78
CA ILE A 152 17.89 0.21 28.55
C ILE A 152 18.39 0.48 27.12
N THR A 153 19.70 0.65 26.98
CA THR A 153 20.38 0.85 25.71
C THR A 153 21.34 -0.31 25.43
N SER A 154 21.24 -0.89 24.25
CA SER A 154 22.16 -1.89 23.73
C SER A 154 23.12 -1.23 22.73
N ALA A 155 24.42 -1.38 22.94
CA ALA A 155 25.45 -0.85 22.04
C ALA A 155 25.35 -1.52 20.63
N PRO A 156 25.99 -0.94 19.60
CA PRO A 156 26.08 -1.56 18.27
C PRO A 156 26.51 -3.02 18.35
N ALA A 157 25.75 -3.89 17.67
CA ALA A 157 26.02 -5.32 17.66
C ALA A 157 27.37 -5.63 17.02
N ARG A 158 28.17 -6.45 17.67
CA ARG A 158 29.45 -6.94 17.12
C ARG A 158 29.34 -8.33 16.51
N HIS A 159 28.31 -9.08 16.88
CA HIS A 159 28.07 -10.46 16.47
C HIS A 159 26.71 -10.62 15.83
N LEU A 160 26.59 -11.54 14.85
CA LEU A 160 25.34 -11.80 14.13
C LEU A 160 24.17 -12.13 15.08
N SER A 161 24.40 -12.98 16.10
CA SER A 161 23.38 -13.36 17.08
C SER A 161 22.83 -12.15 17.86
N VAL A 162 23.71 -11.20 18.20
CA VAL A 162 23.32 -9.96 18.91
C VAL A 162 22.47 -9.07 18.00
N LEU A 163 22.90 -8.92 16.73
CA LEU A 163 22.13 -8.15 15.74
C LEU A 163 20.74 -8.76 15.52
N CYS A 164 20.64 -10.08 15.36
CA CYS A 164 19.36 -10.79 15.22
C CYS A 164 18.44 -10.51 16.43
N ASN A 165 18.98 -10.54 17.65
CA ASN A 165 18.22 -10.22 18.85
C ASN A 165 17.79 -8.74 18.90
N GLN A 166 18.69 -7.81 18.52
CA GLN A 166 18.34 -6.38 18.43
C GLN A 166 17.21 -6.14 17.40
N MET A 167 17.25 -6.79 16.25
CA MET A 167 16.18 -6.68 15.23
C MET A 167 14.83 -7.20 15.74
N VAL A 168 14.79 -8.35 16.42
CA VAL A 168 13.57 -8.89 17.03
C VAL A 168 12.98 -7.91 18.03
N ASN A 169 13.81 -7.39 18.95
CA ASN A 169 13.36 -6.43 19.95
C ASN A 169 12.94 -5.10 19.34
N PHE A 170 13.64 -4.62 18.32
CA PHE A 170 13.30 -3.40 17.59
C PHE A 170 11.91 -3.52 16.96
N LEU A 171 11.65 -4.59 16.20
CA LEU A 171 10.35 -4.83 15.55
C LEU A 171 9.23 -4.98 16.59
N GLY A 172 9.47 -5.68 17.69
CA GLY A 172 8.52 -5.81 18.80
C GLY A 172 8.18 -4.47 19.46
N ILE A 173 9.17 -3.60 19.64
CA ILE A 173 8.97 -2.24 20.19
C ILE A 173 8.17 -1.39 19.20
N MET A 174 8.58 -1.36 17.93
CA MET A 174 7.95 -0.53 16.90
C MET A 174 6.50 -0.92 16.64
N GLN A 175 6.14 -2.18 16.81
CA GLN A 175 4.74 -2.64 16.75
C GLN A 175 3.84 -1.94 17.77
N ASN A 176 4.37 -1.45 18.89
CA ASN A 176 3.60 -0.69 19.86
C ASN A 176 3.47 0.80 19.52
N GLU A 177 4.34 1.32 18.65
CA GLU A 177 4.30 2.72 18.20
C GLU A 177 3.67 2.90 16.81
N TRP A 178 3.40 1.81 16.07
CA TRP A 178 2.85 1.81 14.70
C TRP A 178 1.71 0.80 14.55
N ALA A 179 0.73 1.14 13.71
CA ALA A 179 -0.46 0.31 13.53
C ALA A 179 -0.22 -0.91 12.62
N GLY A 180 0.56 -0.74 11.56
CA GLY A 180 0.79 -1.74 10.52
C GLY A 180 2.20 -2.32 10.52
N ALA A 181 2.65 -2.75 9.35
CA ALA A 181 3.89 -3.48 9.19
C ALA A 181 5.14 -2.63 9.39
N GLN A 182 6.20 -3.31 9.80
CA GLN A 182 7.55 -2.79 9.97
C GLN A 182 8.50 -3.53 9.03
N ALA A 183 9.40 -2.83 8.34
CA ALA A 183 10.26 -3.44 7.34
C ALA A 183 11.73 -3.08 7.53
N PHE A 184 12.62 -4.03 7.26
CA PHE A 184 14.03 -3.81 7.03
C PHE A 184 14.39 -4.10 5.58
N SER A 185 15.15 -3.20 4.96
CA SER A 185 15.67 -3.38 3.60
C SER A 185 17.05 -3.97 3.59
N SER A 186 17.44 -4.62 2.47
CA SER A 186 18.79 -5.14 2.23
C SER A 186 19.28 -6.08 3.35
N PHE A 187 18.38 -6.91 3.85
CA PHE A 187 18.60 -7.77 5.01
C PHE A 187 19.84 -8.65 4.83
N ASP A 188 19.94 -9.35 3.72
CA ASP A 188 21.04 -10.24 3.39
C ASP A 188 22.36 -9.50 3.19
N THR A 189 22.34 -8.33 2.52
CA THR A 189 23.52 -7.47 2.30
C THR A 189 24.08 -6.93 3.62
N TYR A 190 23.22 -6.49 4.55
CA TYR A 190 23.68 -5.91 5.82
C TYR A 190 24.07 -6.94 6.88
N LEU A 191 23.58 -8.19 6.79
CA LEU A 191 23.96 -9.25 7.73
C LEU A 191 25.25 -9.95 7.34
N ALA A 192 25.56 -10.05 6.05
CA ALA A 192 26.73 -10.74 5.52
C ALA A 192 28.07 -10.30 6.16
N PRO A 193 28.34 -9.00 6.41
CA PRO A 193 29.57 -8.55 7.08
C PRO A 193 29.81 -9.17 8.46
N PHE A 194 28.77 -9.46 9.21
CA PHE A 194 28.88 -10.09 10.54
C PHE A 194 29.35 -11.54 10.44
N VAL A 195 28.85 -12.26 9.43
CA VAL A 195 29.28 -13.64 9.14
C VAL A 195 30.78 -13.63 8.81
N LYS A 196 31.22 -12.70 7.96
CA LYS A 196 32.62 -12.56 7.56
C LYS A 196 33.53 -12.16 8.71
N ALA A 197 33.16 -11.16 9.50
CA ALA A 197 33.96 -10.65 10.61
C ALA A 197 34.18 -11.71 11.68
N ASP A 198 33.15 -12.50 12.01
CA ASP A 198 33.23 -13.57 13.01
C ASP A 198 33.68 -14.90 12.42
N ARG A 199 33.87 -15.00 11.11
CA ARG A 199 34.17 -16.25 10.36
C ARG A 199 33.24 -17.40 10.74
N LEU A 200 31.95 -17.12 10.77
CA LEU A 200 30.94 -18.08 11.18
C LEU A 200 30.84 -19.24 10.19
N THR A 201 30.67 -20.44 10.73
CA THR A 201 30.26 -21.61 9.96
C THR A 201 28.79 -21.52 9.54
N TYR A 202 28.38 -22.27 8.54
CA TYR A 202 26.99 -22.29 8.09
C TYR A 202 26.01 -22.65 9.22
N ASP A 203 26.33 -23.63 10.06
CA ASP A 203 25.49 -24.06 11.17
C ASP A 203 25.30 -22.96 12.23
N GLU A 204 26.31 -22.12 12.45
CA GLU A 204 26.22 -20.97 13.35
C GLU A 204 25.35 -19.86 12.74
N VAL A 205 25.49 -19.59 11.45
CA VAL A 205 24.62 -18.66 10.73
C VAL A 205 23.18 -19.14 10.78
N LYS A 206 22.93 -20.43 10.49
CA LYS A 206 21.58 -21.00 10.52
C LYS A 206 20.92 -20.85 11.88
N LYS A 207 21.62 -21.12 12.97
CA LYS A 207 21.11 -20.92 14.35
C LYS A 207 20.72 -19.46 14.64
N CYS A 208 21.52 -18.50 14.17
CA CYS A 208 21.21 -17.09 14.34
C CYS A 208 19.94 -16.69 13.57
N ILE A 209 19.81 -17.14 12.32
CA ILE A 209 18.64 -16.84 11.48
C ILE A 209 17.38 -17.54 12.00
N GLU A 210 17.47 -18.80 12.42
CA GLU A 210 16.37 -19.51 13.09
C GLU A 210 15.88 -18.72 14.31
N SER A 211 16.81 -18.29 15.18
CA SER A 211 16.46 -17.50 16.37
C SER A 211 15.73 -16.19 16.00
N PHE A 212 16.14 -15.54 14.92
CA PHE A 212 15.45 -14.36 14.41
C PHE A 212 14.04 -14.69 13.91
N ILE A 213 13.87 -15.71 13.08
CA ILE A 213 12.58 -16.11 12.51
C ILE A 213 11.61 -16.51 13.64
N TYR A 214 12.03 -17.36 14.58
CA TYR A 214 11.21 -17.71 15.73
C TYR A 214 10.84 -16.48 16.57
N GLY A 215 11.82 -15.58 16.79
CA GLY A 215 11.62 -14.36 17.56
C GLY A 215 10.53 -13.45 17.01
N VAL A 216 10.49 -13.27 15.67
CA VAL A 216 9.47 -12.42 15.03
C VAL A 216 8.11 -13.13 14.84
N ASN A 217 8.01 -14.42 15.11
CA ASN A 217 6.75 -15.16 15.10
C ASN A 217 6.14 -15.34 16.49
N ILE A 218 6.86 -14.95 17.56
CA ILE A 218 6.35 -14.97 18.92
C ILE A 218 5.51 -13.71 19.18
N PRO A 219 4.27 -13.85 19.69
CA PRO A 219 3.45 -12.69 20.03
C PRO A 219 4.11 -11.78 21.05
N SER A 220 4.27 -10.49 20.72
CA SER A 220 4.93 -9.48 21.58
C SER A 220 3.97 -8.43 22.12
N ARG A 221 2.99 -7.97 21.31
CA ARG A 221 1.98 -7.01 21.75
C ARG A 221 0.93 -7.68 22.61
N TRP A 222 0.93 -7.42 23.91
CA TRP A 222 -0.02 -8.01 24.86
C TRP A 222 -0.09 -9.55 24.83
N GLY A 223 0.94 -10.20 24.27
CA GLY A 223 0.94 -11.64 24.06
C GLY A 223 -0.06 -12.15 23.02
N THR A 224 -0.52 -11.31 22.09
CA THR A 224 -1.60 -11.65 21.14
C THR A 224 -1.23 -11.49 19.68
N GLN A 225 -0.23 -10.67 19.37
CA GLN A 225 0.16 -10.33 18.00
C GLN A 225 1.67 -10.43 17.83
N ALA A 226 2.11 -11.22 16.86
CA ALA A 226 3.49 -11.23 16.42
C ALA A 226 3.80 -9.93 15.63
N PRO A 227 5.06 -9.45 15.62
CA PRO A 227 5.44 -8.29 14.82
C PRO A 227 5.16 -8.52 13.34
N PHE A 228 4.25 -7.72 12.78
CA PHE A 228 3.98 -7.76 11.34
C PHE A 228 5.19 -7.18 10.62
N SER A 229 6.09 -8.05 10.19
CA SER A 229 7.43 -7.69 9.71
C SER A 229 7.68 -8.15 8.28
N ASN A 230 8.40 -7.31 7.54
CA ASN A 230 8.87 -7.58 6.19
C ASN A 230 10.39 -7.42 6.14
N ILE A 231 11.03 -8.17 5.25
CA ILE A 231 12.42 -7.97 4.88
C ILE A 231 12.54 -7.94 3.35
N THR A 232 13.43 -7.09 2.84
CA THR A 232 13.87 -7.21 1.46
C THR A 232 15.23 -7.86 1.41
N LEU A 233 15.41 -8.75 0.43
CA LEU A 233 16.63 -9.48 0.16
C LEU A 233 17.10 -9.07 -1.23
N ASP A 234 18.31 -8.55 -1.30
CA ASP A 234 18.86 -8.01 -2.53
C ASP A 234 19.24 -9.11 -3.53
N TRP A 235 19.66 -10.28 -3.03
CA TRP A 235 20.18 -11.44 -3.79
C TRP A 235 21.47 -11.13 -4.54
N THR A 236 21.54 -9.99 -5.22
CA THR A 236 22.74 -9.40 -5.80
C THR A 236 23.09 -8.14 -5.03
N ILE A 237 24.35 -7.97 -4.64
CA ILE A 237 24.77 -6.81 -3.85
C ILE A 237 24.55 -5.53 -4.66
N PRO A 238 23.75 -4.58 -4.16
CA PRO A 238 23.43 -3.34 -4.87
C PRO A 238 24.70 -2.51 -5.22
N ASP A 239 24.73 -1.95 -6.42
CA ASP A 239 25.91 -1.20 -6.90
C ASP A 239 26.28 0.01 -6.03
N ASP A 240 25.30 0.63 -5.41
CA ASP A 240 25.52 1.77 -4.50
C ASP A 240 26.04 1.35 -3.12
N LEU A 241 25.95 0.07 -2.73
CA LEU A 241 26.53 -0.49 -1.51
C LEU A 241 27.84 -1.22 -1.78
N LYS A 242 27.99 -1.83 -2.96
CA LYS A 242 29.06 -2.77 -3.28
C LYS A 242 30.46 -2.30 -2.93
N ASN A 243 30.76 -1.03 -3.19
CA ASN A 243 32.10 -0.44 -2.97
C ASN A 243 32.22 0.31 -1.63
N LEU A 244 31.18 0.32 -0.80
CA LEU A 244 31.23 0.97 0.50
C LEU A 244 31.87 0.04 1.53
N PRO A 245 32.66 0.60 2.50
CA PRO A 245 33.15 -0.18 3.64
C PRO A 245 31.99 -0.81 4.40
N ALA A 246 32.09 -2.10 4.71
CA ALA A 246 31.12 -2.80 5.53
C ALA A 246 31.16 -2.27 6.98
N ILE A 247 30.03 -2.32 7.68
CA ILE A 247 29.91 -1.81 9.06
C ILE A 247 29.57 -2.96 10.00
N VAL A 248 30.43 -3.15 11.03
CA VAL A 248 30.22 -4.10 12.12
C VAL A 248 30.59 -3.44 13.44
N GLY A 249 29.72 -3.57 14.45
CA GLY A 249 29.96 -2.97 15.76
C GLY A 249 29.99 -1.44 15.74
N GLY A 250 29.31 -0.81 14.80
CA GLY A 250 29.28 0.63 14.58
C GLY A 250 30.57 1.20 13.95
N LYS A 251 31.44 0.35 13.39
CA LYS A 251 32.72 0.75 12.80
C LYS A 251 32.83 0.22 11.37
N GLU A 252 33.48 1.02 10.53
CA GLU A 252 33.88 0.58 9.20
C GLU A 252 34.92 -0.51 9.27
N MET A 253 34.79 -1.52 8.45
CA MET A 253 35.70 -2.64 8.29
C MET A 253 36.69 -2.37 7.17
N ASP A 254 37.74 -3.17 7.10
CA ASP A 254 38.79 -3.14 6.05
C ASP A 254 38.36 -3.86 4.75
N PHE A 255 37.12 -4.33 4.68
CA PHE A 255 36.46 -4.96 3.51
C PHE A 255 35.17 -4.25 3.19
N THR A 256 34.70 -4.41 1.95
CA THR A 256 33.47 -3.80 1.44
C THR A 256 32.28 -4.76 1.54
N TYR A 257 31.04 -4.25 1.33
CA TYR A 257 29.88 -5.12 1.17
C TYR A 257 30.04 -6.06 -0.03
N GLY A 258 30.71 -5.59 -1.11
CA GLY A 258 31.00 -6.41 -2.30
C GLY A 258 31.85 -7.64 -2.01
N ASP A 259 32.70 -7.59 -0.98
CA ASP A 259 33.55 -8.70 -0.56
C ASP A 259 32.82 -9.75 0.27
N CYS A 260 31.51 -9.58 0.53
CA CYS A 260 30.70 -10.45 1.41
C CYS A 260 29.68 -11.32 0.66
N LYS A 261 29.87 -11.59 -0.63
CA LYS A 261 28.90 -12.35 -1.42
C LYS A 261 28.70 -13.78 -0.93
N GLU A 262 29.77 -14.46 -0.56
CA GLU A 262 29.69 -15.82 -0.04
C GLU A 262 28.91 -15.89 1.27
N GLU A 263 29.14 -14.93 2.15
CA GLU A 263 28.46 -14.82 3.44
C GLU A 263 26.98 -14.42 3.26
N MET A 264 26.69 -13.57 2.27
CA MET A 264 25.32 -13.24 1.87
C MET A 264 24.56 -14.49 1.38
N ASP A 265 25.22 -15.35 0.62
CA ASP A 265 24.65 -16.62 0.17
C ASP A 265 24.37 -17.57 1.34
N MET A 266 25.23 -17.58 2.37
CA MET A 266 24.98 -18.36 3.61
C MET A 266 23.76 -17.84 4.37
N VAL A 267 23.59 -16.52 4.47
CA VAL A 267 22.41 -15.90 5.11
C VAL A 267 21.14 -16.26 4.36
N ASN A 268 21.14 -16.11 3.02
CA ASN A 268 19.98 -16.45 2.18
C ASN A 268 19.62 -17.94 2.29
N ARG A 269 20.63 -18.83 2.24
CA ARG A 269 20.41 -20.26 2.38
C ARG A 269 19.80 -20.61 3.74
N ALA A 270 20.35 -20.09 4.83
CA ALA A 270 19.86 -20.31 6.18
C ALA A 270 18.41 -19.83 6.35
N PHE A 271 18.09 -18.65 5.80
CA PHE A 271 16.74 -18.10 5.83
C PHE A 271 15.74 -19.00 5.09
N ILE A 272 16.07 -19.38 3.85
CA ILE A 272 15.17 -20.17 3.01
C ILE A 272 14.96 -21.57 3.59
N GLU A 273 16.02 -22.25 4.02
CA GLU A 273 15.91 -23.59 4.63
C GLU A 273 15.01 -23.55 5.86
N THR A 274 15.19 -22.57 6.76
CA THR A 274 14.35 -22.41 7.94
C THR A 274 12.88 -22.16 7.57
N MET A 275 12.62 -21.33 6.56
CA MET A 275 11.26 -21.08 6.08
C MET A 275 10.60 -22.30 5.42
N ILE A 276 11.37 -23.18 4.79
CA ILE A 276 10.89 -24.45 4.20
C ILE A 276 10.63 -25.51 5.28
N GLU A 277 11.47 -25.59 6.30
CA GLU A 277 11.33 -26.52 7.41
C GLU A 277 10.06 -26.24 8.22
N GLY A 278 9.76 -24.93 8.44
CA GLY A 278 8.63 -24.52 9.24
C GLY A 278 8.85 -24.72 10.75
N ASP A 279 7.76 -24.62 11.53
CA ASP A 279 7.78 -24.87 12.97
C ASP A 279 7.84 -26.37 13.30
N ALA A 280 7.87 -26.70 14.60
CA ALA A 280 7.94 -28.08 15.09
C ALA A 280 6.75 -28.98 14.66
N GLU A 281 5.65 -28.39 14.21
CA GLU A 281 4.46 -29.09 13.68
C GLU A 281 4.41 -29.05 12.14
N GLY A 282 5.45 -28.48 11.47
CA GLY A 282 5.52 -28.34 10.01
C GLY A 282 4.67 -27.20 9.44
N ARG A 283 4.25 -26.23 10.28
CA ARG A 283 3.58 -25.04 9.83
C ARG A 283 4.59 -24.05 9.26
N GLY A 284 4.28 -23.43 8.13
CA GLY A 284 5.08 -22.34 7.60
C GLY A 284 5.04 -21.09 8.50
N PHE A 285 6.19 -20.42 8.64
CA PHE A 285 6.27 -19.15 9.35
C PHE A 285 5.51 -18.06 8.58
N GLN A 286 4.81 -17.20 9.32
CA GLN A 286 4.10 -16.05 8.75
C GLN A 286 5.03 -14.86 8.51
N TYR A 287 6.03 -14.69 9.35
CA TYR A 287 6.96 -13.57 9.39
C TYR A 287 8.42 -14.02 9.44
N PRO A 288 9.35 -13.16 8.99
CA PRO A 288 9.11 -11.96 8.19
C PRO A 288 8.64 -12.34 6.79
N ILE A 289 7.82 -11.47 6.17
CA ILE A 289 7.44 -11.64 4.76
C ILE A 289 8.66 -11.28 3.90
N PRO A 290 9.24 -12.21 3.12
CA PRO A 290 10.40 -11.94 2.32
C PRO A 290 10.04 -11.38 0.94
N THR A 291 10.75 -10.37 0.51
CA THR A 291 10.70 -9.84 -0.86
C THR A 291 12.07 -9.96 -1.50
N TYR A 292 12.17 -10.65 -2.62
CA TYR A 292 13.39 -10.80 -3.39
C TYR A 292 13.44 -9.83 -4.56
N SER A 293 14.57 -9.17 -4.74
CA SER A 293 14.80 -8.26 -5.87
C SER A 293 15.20 -9.06 -7.11
N ILE A 294 14.40 -8.96 -8.17
CA ILE A 294 14.71 -9.55 -9.48
C ILE A 294 15.28 -8.44 -10.36
N THR A 295 16.60 -8.36 -10.37
CA THR A 295 17.39 -7.38 -11.12
C THR A 295 17.84 -7.93 -12.47
N ARG A 296 18.37 -7.07 -13.35
CA ARG A 296 18.86 -7.48 -14.68
C ARG A 296 20.03 -8.45 -14.60
N ASP A 297 20.81 -8.37 -13.54
CA ASP A 297 21.96 -9.23 -13.23
C ASP A 297 21.62 -10.44 -12.33
N PHE A 298 20.30 -10.71 -12.10
CA PHE A 298 19.86 -11.89 -11.34
C PHE A 298 20.38 -13.15 -12.00
N ASP A 299 21.15 -13.95 -11.25
CA ASP A 299 21.68 -15.24 -11.72
C ASP A 299 20.57 -16.31 -11.74
N TRP A 300 20.15 -16.69 -12.95
CA TRP A 300 19.14 -17.73 -13.17
C TRP A 300 19.75 -19.15 -13.28
N SER A 301 21.04 -19.33 -13.02
CA SER A 301 21.70 -20.64 -13.10
C SER A 301 21.23 -21.59 -11.99
N GLU A 302 21.53 -22.87 -12.14
CA GLU A 302 21.10 -23.92 -11.20
C GLU A 302 21.98 -23.96 -9.94
N THR A 303 22.17 -22.81 -9.27
CA THR A 303 22.85 -22.75 -7.97
C THR A 303 22.00 -23.41 -6.88
N GLU A 304 22.61 -23.82 -5.78
CA GLU A 304 21.90 -24.40 -4.64
C GLU A 304 20.88 -23.42 -4.05
N ASN A 305 21.26 -22.16 -3.91
CA ASN A 305 20.38 -21.11 -3.39
C ASN A 305 19.19 -20.85 -4.33
N ASN A 306 19.38 -20.83 -5.65
CA ASN A 306 18.28 -20.71 -6.60
C ASN A 306 17.31 -21.88 -6.51
N LYS A 307 17.81 -23.11 -6.38
CA LYS A 307 16.96 -24.30 -6.18
C LYS A 307 16.11 -24.15 -4.93
N LEU A 308 16.70 -23.75 -3.81
CA LEU A 308 16.02 -23.56 -2.54
C LEU A 308 14.99 -22.42 -2.63
N LEU A 309 15.32 -21.27 -3.21
CA LEU A 309 14.40 -20.13 -3.37
C LEU A 309 13.16 -20.56 -4.16
N PHE A 310 13.36 -21.21 -5.29
CA PHE A 310 12.24 -21.61 -6.14
C PHE A 310 11.52 -22.85 -5.61
N GLU A 311 12.13 -23.68 -4.77
CA GLU A 311 11.45 -24.75 -4.02
C GLU A 311 10.52 -24.16 -2.96
N MET A 312 10.98 -23.18 -2.17
CA MET A 312 10.15 -22.45 -1.23
C MET A 312 8.96 -21.76 -1.94
N THR A 313 9.24 -21.19 -3.12
CA THR A 313 8.21 -20.58 -3.97
C THR A 313 7.18 -21.61 -4.46
N ALA A 314 7.64 -22.74 -4.94
CA ALA A 314 6.78 -23.81 -5.47
C ALA A 314 5.89 -24.43 -4.39
N LYS A 315 6.42 -24.62 -3.18
CA LYS A 315 5.77 -25.35 -2.08
C LYS A 315 4.84 -24.48 -1.26
N TYR A 316 5.34 -23.35 -0.78
CA TYR A 316 4.62 -22.46 0.15
C TYR A 316 4.21 -21.13 -0.46
N GLY A 317 4.86 -20.70 -1.56
CA GLY A 317 4.59 -19.39 -2.15
C GLY A 317 4.92 -18.22 -1.23
N THR A 318 5.81 -18.42 -0.27
CA THR A 318 6.14 -17.39 0.74
C THR A 318 6.70 -16.12 0.12
N PRO A 319 7.65 -16.18 -0.87
CA PRO A 319 8.30 -15.00 -1.39
C PRO A 319 7.39 -14.10 -2.22
N TYR A 320 7.66 -12.81 -2.12
CA TYR A 320 7.31 -11.83 -3.13
C TYR A 320 8.52 -11.53 -4.00
N PHE A 321 8.26 -11.06 -5.21
CA PHE A 321 9.28 -10.67 -6.17
C PHE A 321 9.07 -9.22 -6.61
N SER A 322 10.09 -8.39 -6.39
CA SER A 322 10.17 -7.04 -6.95
C SER A 322 10.83 -7.10 -8.31
N ASN A 323 10.16 -6.60 -9.34
CA ASN A 323 10.62 -6.63 -10.71
C ASN A 323 11.38 -5.34 -11.08
N TYR A 324 12.67 -5.47 -11.34
CA TYR A 324 13.53 -4.39 -11.82
C TYR A 324 14.04 -4.62 -13.25
N ILE A 325 13.58 -5.69 -13.93
CA ILE A 325 13.99 -5.99 -15.32
C ILE A 325 13.25 -5.08 -16.29
N ASN A 326 11.92 -5.05 -16.22
CA ASN A 326 11.05 -4.23 -17.07
C ASN A 326 10.37 -3.09 -16.29
N SER A 327 10.96 -2.63 -15.23
CA SER A 327 10.45 -1.57 -14.40
C SER A 327 11.17 -0.26 -14.70
N ASP A 328 10.45 0.85 -14.57
CA ASP A 328 11.02 2.20 -14.64
C ASP A 328 11.83 2.58 -13.38
N MET A 329 11.99 1.65 -12.43
CA MET A 329 12.65 1.88 -11.16
C MET A 329 13.92 1.06 -11.03
N GLU A 330 14.94 1.67 -10.45
CA GLU A 330 16.18 0.99 -10.08
C GLU A 330 16.10 0.43 -8.64
N PRO A 331 16.83 -0.64 -8.31
CA PRO A 331 16.83 -1.22 -6.95
C PRO A 331 17.14 -0.21 -5.84
N GLY A 332 18.01 0.76 -6.12
CA GLY A 332 18.35 1.85 -5.20
C GLY A 332 17.24 2.86 -4.96
N ASP A 333 16.20 2.89 -5.81
CA ASP A 333 15.05 3.79 -5.65
C ASP A 333 13.98 3.24 -4.69
N VAL A 334 14.05 1.94 -4.35
CA VAL A 334 13.03 1.24 -3.57
C VAL A 334 13.69 0.40 -2.50
N ARG A 335 14.15 1.02 -1.41
CA ARG A 335 14.76 0.29 -0.31
C ARG A 335 13.86 0.03 0.87
N SER A 336 12.76 0.75 0.96
CA SER A 336 11.85 0.67 2.08
C SER A 336 10.54 0.06 1.61
N MET A 337 10.33 -1.22 1.89
CA MET A 337 9.09 -1.92 1.51
C MET A 337 8.37 -2.38 2.75
N CYS A 338 7.30 -1.66 3.04
CA CYS A 338 6.35 -2.03 4.07
C CYS A 338 5.10 -2.58 3.38
N CYS A 339 4.63 -3.77 3.73
CA CYS A 339 3.35 -4.34 3.29
C CYS A 339 3.01 -4.10 1.80
N ARG A 340 3.92 -4.32 0.85
CA ARG A 340 3.72 -4.03 -0.57
C ARG A 340 3.72 -2.54 -0.93
N LEU A 341 4.06 -1.66 0.02
CA LEU A 341 4.33 -0.27 -0.28
C LEU A 341 5.67 -0.18 -1.02
N ARG A 342 5.60 -0.32 -2.33
CA ARG A 342 6.66 0.15 -3.20
C ARG A 342 6.56 1.67 -3.21
N LEU A 343 7.44 2.33 -2.50
CA LEU A 343 7.47 3.79 -2.46
C LEU A 343 8.41 4.29 -3.54
N ASP A 344 7.89 5.10 -4.43
CA ASP A 344 8.71 5.78 -5.42
C ASP A 344 9.53 6.89 -4.72
N LEU A 345 10.77 6.59 -4.41
CA LEU A 345 11.69 7.51 -3.73
C LEU A 345 12.17 8.67 -4.63
N ARG A 346 11.84 8.66 -5.92
CA ARG A 346 12.19 9.77 -6.82
C ARG A 346 11.61 11.09 -6.33
N GLU A 347 10.40 11.06 -5.77
CA GLU A 347 9.79 12.25 -5.14
C GLU A 347 10.51 12.65 -3.85
N LEU A 348 10.99 11.71 -3.05
CA LEU A 348 11.79 11.98 -1.86
C LEU A 348 13.15 12.58 -2.20
N ARG A 349 13.83 12.06 -3.21
CA ARG A 349 15.12 12.61 -3.68
C ARG A 349 15.00 14.05 -4.14
N LYS A 350 13.88 14.43 -4.75
CA LYS A 350 13.58 15.82 -5.14
C LYS A 350 13.47 16.76 -3.94
N LYS A 351 12.90 16.30 -2.82
CA LYS A 351 12.74 17.09 -1.59
C LYS A 351 14.00 17.18 -0.74
N SER A 352 14.77 16.11 -0.65
CA SER A 352 15.87 15.99 0.34
C SER A 352 17.26 16.42 -0.17
N GLY A 353 17.37 16.89 -1.42
CA GLY A 353 18.64 17.37 -1.94
C GLY A 353 19.79 16.35 -1.94
N GLY A 354 19.46 15.04 -2.02
CA GLY A 354 20.46 13.98 -2.13
C GLY A 354 21.04 13.51 -0.80
N PHE A 355 20.35 13.67 0.32
CA PHE A 355 20.83 13.16 1.62
C PHE A 355 20.90 11.62 1.59
N PHE A 356 22.10 11.06 1.74
CA PHE A 356 22.34 9.63 1.88
C PHE A 356 21.56 9.08 3.07
N GLY A 357 20.73 8.05 2.85
CA GLY A 357 19.96 7.35 3.90
C GLY A 357 18.48 7.70 4.02
N SER A 358 17.98 8.75 3.35
CA SER A 358 16.53 9.12 3.40
C SER A 358 15.61 8.09 2.75
N GLY A 359 16.12 7.25 1.84
CA GLY A 359 15.36 6.21 1.16
C GLY A 359 15.04 4.97 1.99
N GLU A 360 15.78 4.73 3.08
CA GLU A 360 15.58 3.56 3.94
C GLU A 360 14.52 3.79 5.04
N SER A 361 14.22 5.06 5.36
CA SER A 361 13.33 5.45 6.46
C SER A 361 12.10 6.18 5.92
N THR A 362 11.21 5.45 5.27
CA THR A 362 9.96 5.96 4.72
C THR A 362 8.81 4.99 5.00
N GLY A 363 7.57 5.41 4.73
CA GLY A 363 6.38 4.60 4.98
C GLY A 363 5.11 5.37 4.68
N SER A 364 4.05 5.06 5.41
CA SER A 364 2.77 5.77 5.29
C SER A 364 2.24 6.20 6.65
N VAL A 365 1.81 7.45 6.74
CA VAL A 365 1.15 7.99 7.95
C VAL A 365 -0.28 7.47 8.11
N GLY A 366 -0.92 7.10 7.01
CA GLY A 366 -2.28 6.59 7.01
C GLY A 366 -2.79 6.26 5.62
N VAL A 367 -3.81 5.43 5.57
CA VAL A 367 -4.46 4.98 4.34
C VAL A 367 -5.94 5.29 4.40
N VAL A 368 -6.49 5.79 3.30
CA VAL A 368 -7.94 5.97 3.08
C VAL A 368 -8.33 5.31 1.77
N THR A 369 -9.32 4.42 1.81
CA THR A 369 -9.82 3.70 0.64
C THR A 369 -11.17 4.23 0.21
N ILE A 370 -11.32 4.56 -1.08
CA ILE A 370 -12.54 5.10 -1.67
C ILE A 370 -13.41 3.96 -2.21
N ASN A 371 -14.72 4.04 -1.95
CA ASN A 371 -15.73 3.10 -2.41
C ASN A 371 -16.18 3.42 -3.84
N MET A 372 -15.49 2.86 -4.84
CA MET A 372 -15.77 3.13 -6.25
C MET A 372 -17.12 2.60 -6.74
N PRO A 373 -17.57 1.38 -6.36
CA PRO A 373 -18.88 0.85 -6.78
C PRO A 373 -20.04 1.77 -6.39
N ARG A 374 -20.04 2.31 -5.16
CA ARG A 374 -21.07 3.23 -4.69
C ARG A 374 -21.09 4.52 -5.51
N ILE A 375 -19.92 5.09 -5.80
CA ILE A 375 -19.82 6.31 -6.63
C ILE A 375 -20.45 6.07 -7.99
N ALA A 376 -20.10 4.95 -8.63
CA ALA A 376 -20.63 4.59 -9.95
C ALA A 376 -22.15 4.35 -9.92
N TYR A 377 -22.64 3.61 -8.93
CA TYR A 377 -24.07 3.34 -8.75
C TYR A 377 -24.90 4.64 -8.59
N LEU A 378 -24.38 5.60 -7.81
CA LEU A 378 -25.06 6.88 -7.54
C LEU A 378 -24.86 7.93 -8.64
N SER A 379 -24.16 7.62 -9.73
CA SER A 379 -23.89 8.54 -10.83
C SER A 379 -24.70 8.18 -12.07
N GLU A 380 -25.27 9.20 -12.71
CA GLU A 380 -26.03 9.02 -13.97
C GLU A 380 -25.12 8.96 -15.19
N ASN A 381 -23.96 9.62 -15.10
CA ASN A 381 -22.98 9.73 -16.17
C ASN A 381 -21.55 9.92 -15.61
N GLU A 382 -20.59 9.91 -16.51
CA GLU A 382 -19.17 10.02 -16.20
C GLU A 382 -18.81 11.37 -15.50
N GLU A 383 -19.42 12.48 -15.92
CA GLU A 383 -19.17 13.80 -15.29
C GLU A 383 -19.55 13.80 -13.80
N GLN A 384 -20.71 13.23 -13.45
CA GLN A 384 -21.14 13.11 -12.06
C GLN A 384 -20.23 12.18 -11.26
N PHE A 385 -19.72 11.13 -11.90
CA PHE A 385 -18.80 10.20 -11.30
C PHE A 385 -17.49 10.91 -10.89
N TYR A 386 -16.88 11.66 -11.80
CA TYR A 386 -15.66 12.43 -11.50
C TYR A 386 -15.88 13.50 -10.42
N LYS A 387 -16.99 14.22 -10.44
CA LYS A 387 -17.34 15.19 -9.37
C LYS A 387 -17.42 14.54 -7.98
N LYS A 388 -17.95 13.32 -7.90
CA LYS A 388 -18.04 12.57 -6.64
C LYS A 388 -16.67 12.03 -6.21
N ILE A 389 -15.86 11.53 -7.14
CA ILE A 389 -14.46 11.13 -6.85
C ILE A 389 -13.70 12.32 -6.28
N ASP A 390 -13.72 13.48 -6.96
CA ASP A 390 -13.01 14.67 -6.51
C ASP A 390 -13.39 15.05 -5.08
N ARG A 391 -14.68 15.07 -4.77
CA ARG A 391 -15.14 15.33 -3.41
C ARG A 391 -14.60 14.33 -2.40
N LEU A 392 -14.65 13.04 -2.69
CA LEU A 392 -14.16 12.01 -1.75
C LEU A 392 -12.63 12.01 -1.64
N MET A 393 -11.92 12.36 -2.71
CA MET A 393 -10.49 12.59 -2.66
C MET A 393 -10.13 13.80 -1.80
N ASP A 394 -10.86 14.91 -1.90
CA ASP A 394 -10.67 16.10 -1.05
C ASP A 394 -10.87 15.75 0.44
N ILE A 395 -11.93 15.00 0.75
CA ILE A 395 -12.20 14.51 2.11
C ILE A 395 -11.07 13.61 2.60
N SER A 396 -10.61 12.69 1.76
CA SER A 396 -9.54 11.74 2.07
C SER A 396 -8.21 12.46 2.30
N ALA A 397 -7.84 13.38 1.42
CA ALA A 397 -6.60 14.16 1.55
C ALA A 397 -6.61 15.03 2.81
N ARG A 398 -7.73 15.69 3.10
CA ARG A 398 -7.91 16.49 4.32
C ARG A 398 -7.79 15.62 5.58
N SER A 399 -8.41 14.44 5.59
CA SER A 399 -8.32 13.50 6.72
C SER A 399 -6.88 13.07 7.00
N LEU A 400 -6.10 12.78 5.96
CA LEU A 400 -4.70 12.40 6.06
C LEU A 400 -3.80 13.55 6.52
N HIS A 401 -4.08 14.78 6.06
CA HIS A 401 -3.38 15.97 6.54
C HIS A 401 -3.65 16.23 8.03
N ILE A 402 -4.91 16.11 8.48
CA ILE A 402 -5.27 16.17 9.90
C ILE A 402 -4.55 15.08 10.69
N LYS A 403 -4.57 13.83 10.21
CA LYS A 403 -3.86 12.72 10.87
C LYS A 403 -2.37 13.01 11.01
N ARG A 404 -1.71 13.46 9.94
CA ARG A 404 -0.29 13.84 9.95
C ARG A 404 0.01 14.92 10.98
N THR A 405 -0.82 15.96 11.03
CA THR A 405 -0.69 17.06 12.00
C THR A 405 -0.76 16.54 13.44
N VAL A 406 -1.76 15.71 13.74
CA VAL A 406 -1.96 15.15 15.08
C VAL A 406 -0.79 14.25 15.50
N ILE A 407 -0.40 13.28 14.66
CA ILE A 407 0.68 12.37 15.03
C ILE A 407 2.04 13.07 15.08
N THR A 408 2.27 14.11 14.28
CA THR A 408 3.49 14.93 14.37
C THR A 408 3.55 15.70 15.68
N LYS A 409 2.43 16.26 16.13
CA LYS A 409 2.33 16.88 17.45
C LYS A 409 2.66 15.87 18.56
N LEU A 410 2.05 14.70 18.53
CA LEU A 410 2.27 13.64 19.53
C LEU A 410 3.71 13.10 19.51
N LEU A 411 4.35 13.00 18.32
CA LEU A 411 5.77 12.68 18.19
C LEU A 411 6.65 13.71 18.93
N ASN A 412 6.33 15.00 18.76
CA ASN A 412 7.08 16.08 19.41
C ASN A 412 6.84 16.12 20.92
N GLU A 413 5.67 15.74 21.39
CA GLU A 413 5.32 15.58 22.80
C GLU A 413 5.90 14.31 23.44
N GLY A 414 6.52 13.41 22.64
CA GLY A 414 7.22 12.22 23.12
C GLY A 414 6.37 10.98 23.30
N LEU A 415 5.16 10.92 22.70
CA LEU A 415 4.30 9.74 22.75
C LEU A 415 4.91 8.53 22.04
N TYR A 416 5.77 8.77 21.03
CA TYR A 416 6.46 7.74 20.24
C TYR A 416 7.98 7.86 20.43
N PRO A 417 8.54 7.46 21.56
CA PRO A 417 9.94 7.75 21.89
C PRO A 417 10.95 7.06 20.97
N TYR A 418 10.67 5.82 20.52
CA TYR A 418 11.56 5.11 19.59
C TYR A 418 11.41 5.63 18.16
N THR A 419 10.20 5.91 17.71
CA THR A 419 9.97 6.59 16.42
C THR A 419 10.68 7.95 16.39
N LYS A 420 10.60 8.74 17.47
CA LYS A 420 11.33 10.02 17.57
C LYS A 420 12.83 9.83 17.45
N ARG A 421 13.38 8.78 18.06
CA ARG A 421 14.81 8.47 18.06
C ARG A 421 15.31 8.03 16.68
N TYR A 422 14.60 7.10 16.01
CA TYR A 422 15.09 6.48 14.78
C TYR A 422 14.58 7.14 13.50
N LEU A 423 13.44 7.82 13.55
CA LEU A 423 12.84 8.49 12.40
C LEU A 423 12.95 10.02 12.48
N GLY A 424 12.76 10.57 13.67
CA GLY A 424 12.82 12.02 13.93
C GLY A 424 11.60 12.79 13.46
N THR A 425 11.14 12.60 12.22
CA THR A 425 10.00 13.30 11.61
C THR A 425 9.17 12.35 10.73
N PHE A 426 7.95 12.78 10.33
CA PHE A 426 7.12 12.08 9.35
C PHE A 426 7.20 12.71 7.94
N GLU A 427 8.13 13.62 7.69
CA GLU A 427 8.22 14.35 6.40
C GLU A 427 8.44 13.44 5.20
N ASN A 428 9.14 12.32 5.39
CA ASN A 428 9.41 11.33 4.36
C ASN A 428 8.34 10.23 4.27
N HIS A 429 7.22 10.35 5.00
CA HIS A 429 6.13 9.39 4.96
C HIS A 429 5.01 9.87 4.07
N PHE A 430 4.37 8.96 3.37
CA PHE A 430 3.28 9.24 2.44
C PHE A 430 1.93 9.30 3.15
N SER A 431 1.06 10.15 2.65
CA SER A 431 -0.39 10.14 2.87
C SER A 431 -0.99 9.32 1.73
N THR A 432 -1.61 8.18 2.05
CA THR A 432 -1.97 7.17 1.06
C THR A 432 -3.47 7.19 0.79
N ILE A 433 -3.85 7.37 -0.47
CA ILE A 433 -5.23 7.22 -0.93
C ILE A 433 -5.30 5.99 -1.83
N GLY A 434 -6.25 5.10 -1.55
CA GLY A 434 -6.49 3.91 -2.33
C GLY A 434 -7.94 3.80 -2.80
N LEU A 435 -8.22 2.76 -3.54
CA LEU A 435 -9.57 2.49 -4.05
C LEU A 435 -9.89 0.99 -4.01
N ILE A 436 -11.17 0.68 -4.09
CA ILE A 436 -11.67 -0.68 -4.08
C ILE A 436 -12.82 -0.83 -5.08
N GLY A 437 -12.96 -2.03 -5.64
CA GLY A 437 -14.14 -2.43 -6.42
C GLY A 437 -14.23 -1.75 -7.79
N MET A 438 -13.10 -1.47 -8.44
CA MET A 438 -13.16 -0.82 -9.75
C MET A 438 -13.89 -1.69 -10.80
N ASN A 439 -13.78 -3.02 -10.69
CA ASN A 439 -14.55 -3.94 -11.50
C ASN A 439 -16.06 -3.74 -11.31
N GLU A 440 -16.52 -3.72 -10.07
CA GLU A 440 -17.94 -3.52 -9.73
C GLU A 440 -18.37 -2.07 -10.00
N ALA A 441 -17.48 -1.10 -9.95
CA ALA A 441 -17.76 0.27 -10.38
C ALA A 441 -18.12 0.32 -11.86
N CYS A 442 -17.36 -0.35 -12.72
CA CYS A 442 -17.66 -0.45 -14.15
C CYS A 442 -19.01 -1.16 -14.42
N LEU A 443 -19.33 -2.21 -13.65
CA LEU A 443 -20.62 -2.89 -13.73
C LEU A 443 -21.81 -2.04 -13.28
N ASN A 444 -21.63 -1.22 -12.24
CA ASN A 444 -22.65 -0.30 -11.72
C ASN A 444 -22.78 0.99 -12.53
N ALA A 445 -21.74 1.38 -13.29
CA ALA A 445 -21.75 2.56 -14.15
C ALA A 445 -22.77 2.41 -15.29
N LYS A 446 -23.83 3.24 -15.29
CA LYS A 446 -24.93 3.17 -16.27
C LYS A 446 -24.47 3.34 -17.71
N TRP A 447 -23.34 4.02 -17.93
CA TRP A 447 -22.75 4.32 -19.23
C TRP A 447 -21.74 3.26 -19.70
N ILE A 448 -21.40 2.26 -18.86
CA ILE A 448 -20.44 1.18 -19.21
C ILE A 448 -21.13 -0.18 -19.16
N ARG A 449 -21.60 -0.61 -17.97
CA ARG A 449 -22.26 -1.90 -17.73
C ARG A 449 -21.44 -3.11 -18.21
N LYS A 450 -20.13 -3.03 -18.12
CA LYS A 450 -19.17 -4.08 -18.47
C LYS A 450 -18.14 -4.21 -17.38
N ASP A 451 -17.62 -5.40 -17.18
CA ASP A 451 -16.55 -5.69 -16.23
C ASP A 451 -15.15 -5.40 -16.83
N LEU A 452 -14.10 -5.53 -16.02
CA LEU A 452 -12.71 -5.26 -16.42
C LEU A 452 -12.14 -6.22 -17.47
N THR A 453 -12.88 -7.24 -17.90
CA THR A 453 -12.48 -8.09 -19.02
C THR A 453 -12.68 -7.42 -20.37
N HIS A 454 -13.44 -6.32 -20.41
CA HIS A 454 -13.77 -5.56 -21.60
C HIS A 454 -12.88 -4.30 -21.74
N SER A 455 -12.43 -4.02 -22.96
CA SER A 455 -11.55 -2.89 -23.27
C SER A 455 -12.09 -1.51 -22.86
N GLU A 456 -13.41 -1.31 -22.95
CA GLU A 456 -14.07 -0.06 -22.54
C GLU A 456 -13.94 0.18 -21.02
N ALA A 457 -14.15 -0.88 -20.21
CA ALA A 457 -13.99 -0.81 -18.77
C ALA A 457 -12.52 -0.62 -18.38
N GLN A 458 -11.58 -1.24 -19.11
CA GLN A 458 -10.15 -1.03 -18.93
C GLN A 458 -9.74 0.41 -19.24
N ALA A 459 -10.21 0.98 -20.35
CA ALA A 459 -9.95 2.36 -20.73
C ALA A 459 -10.47 3.34 -19.67
N PHE A 460 -11.72 3.20 -19.27
CA PHE A 460 -12.30 4.01 -18.20
C PHE A 460 -11.51 3.89 -16.88
N THR A 461 -11.09 2.68 -16.51
CA THR A 461 -10.28 2.47 -15.30
C THR A 461 -8.93 3.18 -15.38
N LYS A 462 -8.26 3.15 -16.56
CA LYS A 462 -7.01 3.90 -16.78
C LYS A 462 -7.22 5.41 -16.60
N ASP A 463 -8.31 5.93 -17.17
CA ASP A 463 -8.63 7.35 -17.06
C ASP A 463 -8.91 7.76 -15.62
N VAL A 464 -9.65 6.94 -14.86
CA VAL A 464 -9.89 7.15 -13.42
C VAL A 464 -8.59 7.13 -12.62
N LEU A 465 -7.72 6.14 -12.82
CA LEU A 465 -6.45 6.06 -12.10
C LEU A 465 -5.52 7.26 -12.41
N ASN A 466 -5.47 7.69 -13.68
CA ASN A 466 -4.70 8.87 -14.07
C ASN A 466 -5.27 10.15 -13.46
N HIS A 467 -6.60 10.31 -13.47
CA HIS A 467 -7.28 11.43 -12.81
C HIS A 467 -6.95 11.48 -11.31
N MET A 468 -7.04 10.35 -10.62
CA MET A 468 -6.68 10.29 -9.19
C MET A 468 -5.20 10.66 -8.96
N ARG A 469 -4.28 10.22 -9.82
CA ARG A 469 -2.85 10.60 -9.73
C ARG A 469 -2.63 12.09 -9.91
N GLU A 470 -3.33 12.73 -10.84
CA GLU A 470 -3.28 14.19 -11.01
C GLU A 470 -3.77 14.92 -9.75
N ARG A 471 -4.89 14.47 -9.18
CA ARG A 471 -5.42 15.05 -7.93
C ARG A 471 -4.46 14.90 -6.75
N LEU A 472 -3.73 13.77 -6.65
CA LEU A 472 -2.71 13.60 -5.61
C LEU A 472 -1.57 14.60 -5.73
N SER A 473 -1.20 14.96 -6.97
CA SER A 473 -0.21 15.99 -7.22
C SER A 473 -0.70 17.38 -6.77
N ASP A 474 -1.99 17.69 -6.98
CA ASP A 474 -2.60 18.93 -6.46
C ASP A 474 -2.52 18.99 -4.93
N TYR A 475 -2.80 17.88 -4.24
CA TYR A 475 -2.69 17.82 -2.77
C TYR A 475 -1.26 17.96 -2.26
N GLN A 476 -0.27 17.45 -2.99
CA GLN A 476 1.14 17.67 -2.65
C GLN A 476 1.50 19.17 -2.70
N GLU A 477 0.97 19.91 -3.67
CA GLU A 477 1.15 21.37 -3.73
C GLU A 477 0.39 22.09 -2.61
N MET A 478 -0.85 21.66 -2.36
CA MET A 478 -1.74 22.32 -1.39
C MET A 478 -1.25 22.16 0.06
N TYR A 479 -0.85 20.97 0.44
CA TYR A 479 -0.50 20.63 1.84
C TYR A 479 1.00 20.57 2.10
N GLY A 480 1.83 20.47 1.07
CA GLY A 480 3.28 20.25 1.21
C GLY A 480 3.66 18.84 1.65
N ASP A 481 2.69 17.94 1.79
CA ASP A 481 2.85 16.55 2.20
C ASP A 481 3.10 15.64 0.98
N LEU A 482 3.66 14.46 1.22
CA LEU A 482 3.78 13.43 0.18
C LEU A 482 2.47 12.65 0.07
N TYR A 483 1.98 12.44 -1.15
CA TYR A 483 0.80 11.63 -1.44
C TYR A 483 1.12 10.53 -2.44
N ASN A 484 0.47 9.37 -2.30
CA ASN A 484 0.56 8.27 -3.26
C ASN A 484 -0.78 7.58 -3.49
N LEU A 485 -0.90 6.91 -4.65
CA LEU A 485 -2.06 6.09 -5.02
C LEU A 485 -1.75 4.63 -4.75
N GLU A 486 -2.57 3.99 -3.93
CA GLU A 486 -2.36 2.60 -3.52
C GLU A 486 -3.41 1.65 -4.11
N ALA A 487 -2.94 0.51 -4.62
CA ALA A 487 -3.81 -0.64 -4.79
C ALA A 487 -4.03 -1.28 -3.41
N THR A 488 -4.99 -0.76 -2.65
CA THR A 488 -5.17 -1.11 -1.23
C THR A 488 -5.38 -2.61 -1.04
N PRO A 489 -4.59 -3.29 -0.20
CA PRO A 489 -4.82 -4.68 0.19
C PRO A 489 -5.95 -4.77 1.21
N ALA A 490 -7.17 -4.57 0.75
CA ALA A 490 -8.33 -4.37 1.60
C ALA A 490 -8.97 -5.71 2.00
N GLU A 491 -8.58 -6.28 3.14
CA GLU A 491 -9.16 -7.54 3.63
C GLU A 491 -10.57 -7.37 4.18
N SER A 492 -10.72 -6.53 5.20
CA SER A 492 -11.99 -6.25 5.83
C SER A 492 -12.80 -5.19 5.09
N THR A 493 -12.12 -4.26 4.43
CA THR A 493 -12.74 -3.13 3.73
C THR A 493 -13.63 -3.60 2.59
N THR A 494 -13.20 -4.62 1.81
CA THR A 494 -13.98 -5.20 0.71
C THR A 494 -15.34 -5.72 1.19
N TYR A 495 -15.36 -6.39 2.33
CA TYR A 495 -16.57 -6.91 2.94
C TYR A 495 -17.40 -5.81 3.62
N ARG A 496 -16.75 -4.95 4.41
CA ARG A 496 -17.44 -3.86 5.11
C ARG A 496 -18.20 -2.94 4.15
N LEU A 497 -17.56 -2.47 3.09
CA LEU A 497 -18.17 -1.54 2.15
C LEU A 497 -19.30 -2.21 1.37
N ALA A 498 -19.09 -3.41 0.85
CA ALA A 498 -20.14 -4.16 0.13
C ALA A 498 -21.35 -4.46 1.02
N LYS A 499 -21.13 -4.86 2.27
CA LYS A 499 -22.23 -5.12 3.23
C LYS A 499 -23.07 -3.88 3.52
N HIS A 500 -22.43 -2.72 3.68
CA HIS A 500 -23.13 -1.45 3.85
C HIS A 500 -23.92 -1.07 2.61
N ASP A 501 -23.33 -1.26 1.43
CA ASP A 501 -23.96 -0.90 0.16
C ASP A 501 -25.18 -1.74 -0.13
N VAL A 502 -25.11 -3.05 0.01
CA VAL A 502 -26.24 -3.97 -0.17
C VAL A 502 -27.39 -3.67 0.82
N ALA A 503 -27.06 -3.30 2.06
CA ALA A 503 -28.08 -2.93 3.04
C ALA A 503 -28.80 -1.62 2.67
N GLN A 504 -28.13 -0.69 2.01
CA GLN A 504 -28.67 0.61 1.62
C GLN A 504 -29.25 0.60 0.18
N PHE A 505 -28.63 -0.14 -0.72
CA PHE A 505 -28.94 -0.25 -2.14
C PHE A 505 -29.03 -1.73 -2.53
N PRO A 506 -30.21 -2.38 -2.36
CA PRO A 506 -30.35 -3.83 -2.55
C PRO A 506 -30.04 -4.34 -3.98
N ASP A 507 -30.05 -3.45 -4.97
CA ASP A 507 -29.79 -3.75 -6.39
C ASP A 507 -28.35 -3.37 -6.84
N ILE A 508 -27.50 -2.92 -5.92
CA ILE A 508 -26.10 -2.66 -6.24
C ILE A 508 -25.37 -3.96 -6.57
N ILE A 509 -24.58 -3.93 -7.64
CA ILE A 509 -23.82 -5.10 -8.09
C ILE A 509 -22.57 -5.23 -7.24
N THR A 510 -22.39 -6.39 -6.61
CA THR A 510 -21.17 -6.79 -5.88
C THR A 510 -20.42 -7.89 -6.65
N ALA A 511 -19.24 -8.26 -6.19
CA ALA A 511 -18.47 -9.33 -6.82
C ALA A 511 -19.04 -10.73 -6.56
N ALA A 512 -19.78 -10.90 -5.44
CA ALA A 512 -20.35 -12.19 -5.07
C ALA A 512 -21.40 -12.70 -6.05
N GLU A 513 -21.45 -14.01 -6.23
CA GLU A 513 -22.55 -14.67 -6.92
C GLU A 513 -23.91 -14.38 -6.25
N PRO A 514 -25.04 -14.53 -6.96
CA PRO A 514 -26.37 -14.32 -6.40
C PRO A 514 -26.58 -15.12 -5.09
N ASN A 515 -27.01 -14.44 -4.03
CA ASN A 515 -27.17 -14.97 -2.68
C ASN A 515 -25.87 -15.31 -1.91
N GLY A 516 -24.71 -15.00 -2.46
CA GLY A 516 -23.41 -15.09 -1.74
C GLY A 516 -23.22 -13.95 -0.74
N THR A 517 -22.24 -14.10 0.13
CA THR A 517 -21.83 -13.02 1.04
C THR A 517 -21.22 -11.87 0.23
N PRO A 518 -21.74 -10.63 0.32
CA PRO A 518 -21.29 -9.55 -0.52
C PRO A 518 -19.84 -9.16 -0.23
N TYR A 519 -19.06 -8.95 -1.27
CA TYR A 519 -17.72 -8.37 -1.22
C TYR A 519 -17.44 -7.61 -2.52
N TYR A 520 -16.40 -6.75 -2.49
CA TYR A 520 -15.88 -6.07 -3.66
C TYR A 520 -14.50 -6.61 -4.03
N THR A 521 -14.19 -6.58 -5.32
CA THR A 521 -12.85 -6.92 -5.83
C THR A 521 -11.81 -5.91 -5.31
N ASN A 522 -10.61 -6.36 -4.98
CA ASN A 522 -9.54 -5.46 -4.56
C ASN A 522 -9.17 -4.49 -5.69
N SER A 523 -9.09 -3.21 -5.37
CA SER A 523 -8.60 -2.14 -6.26
C SER A 523 -9.13 -2.25 -7.70
N SER A 524 -8.27 -2.44 -8.70
CA SER A 524 -8.60 -2.69 -10.11
C SER A 524 -8.21 -4.09 -10.58
N HIS A 525 -8.23 -5.07 -9.67
CA HIS A 525 -7.99 -6.46 -10.03
C HIS A 525 -9.17 -7.03 -10.84
N LEU A 526 -8.87 -8.08 -11.62
CA LEU A 526 -9.90 -8.86 -12.30
C LEU A 526 -10.78 -9.62 -11.31
N PRO A 527 -12.04 -9.93 -11.68
CA PRO A 527 -12.85 -10.86 -10.92
C PRO A 527 -12.11 -12.18 -10.68
N VAL A 528 -12.14 -12.68 -9.45
CA VAL A 528 -11.36 -13.87 -9.04
C VAL A 528 -11.77 -15.16 -9.77
N GLY A 529 -12.95 -15.18 -10.34
CA GLY A 529 -13.50 -16.32 -11.14
C GLY A 529 -13.31 -16.19 -12.64
N TYR A 530 -12.60 -15.17 -13.15
CA TYR A 530 -12.58 -14.88 -14.59
C TYR A 530 -11.87 -15.95 -15.42
N THR A 531 -10.59 -16.21 -15.18
CA THR A 531 -9.79 -17.10 -16.04
C THR A 531 -8.90 -18.03 -15.24
N ASP A 532 -8.56 -19.18 -15.83
CA ASP A 532 -7.52 -20.08 -15.33
C ASP A 532 -6.19 -19.96 -16.10
N ASP A 533 -6.11 -19.03 -17.09
CA ASP A 533 -4.87 -18.70 -17.80
C ASP A 533 -4.21 -17.49 -17.14
N VAL A 534 -3.04 -17.73 -16.50
CA VAL A 534 -2.29 -16.66 -15.81
C VAL A 534 -1.80 -15.58 -16.76
N PHE A 535 -1.45 -15.92 -18.01
CA PHE A 535 -0.94 -14.94 -18.97
C PHE A 535 -2.04 -14.06 -19.54
N GLU A 536 -3.26 -14.60 -19.71
CA GLU A 536 -4.43 -13.79 -20.05
C GLU A 536 -4.75 -12.75 -18.96
N ALA A 537 -4.69 -13.17 -17.70
CA ALA A 537 -4.87 -12.25 -16.58
C ALA A 537 -3.76 -11.19 -16.52
N LEU A 538 -2.51 -11.58 -16.73
CA LEU A 538 -1.36 -10.68 -16.75
C LEU A 538 -1.43 -9.67 -17.89
N ASP A 539 -1.87 -10.06 -19.09
CA ASP A 539 -2.02 -9.17 -20.25
C ASP A 539 -2.99 -8.01 -19.96
N ILE A 540 -4.05 -8.26 -19.18
CA ILE A 540 -5.01 -7.22 -18.76
C ILE A 540 -4.46 -6.39 -17.60
N GLN A 541 -3.87 -7.05 -16.61
CA GLN A 541 -3.46 -6.39 -15.36
C GLN A 541 -2.17 -5.57 -15.50
N ASP A 542 -1.29 -5.88 -16.43
CA ASP A 542 0.01 -5.22 -16.57
C ASP A 542 -0.13 -3.70 -16.73
N GLU A 543 -1.05 -3.25 -17.58
CA GLU A 543 -1.27 -1.83 -17.81
C GLU A 543 -1.99 -1.12 -16.64
N LEU A 544 -2.91 -1.79 -15.96
CA LEU A 544 -3.67 -1.21 -14.85
C LEU A 544 -2.81 -1.11 -13.59
N GLN A 545 -2.06 -2.16 -13.29
CA GLN A 545 -1.26 -2.23 -12.06
C GLN A 545 -0.06 -1.30 -12.07
N THR A 546 0.48 -0.95 -13.25
CA THR A 546 1.59 0.01 -13.37
C THR A 546 1.17 1.46 -13.14
N LEU A 547 -0.13 1.76 -13.12
CA LEU A 547 -0.63 3.11 -12.83
C LEU A 547 -0.66 3.45 -11.34
N TYR A 548 -0.58 2.46 -10.46
CA TYR A 548 -0.44 2.71 -9.02
C TYR A 548 0.99 3.12 -8.67
N THR A 549 1.10 4.04 -7.72
CA THR A 549 2.39 4.48 -7.18
C THR A 549 2.80 3.71 -5.94
N SER A 550 1.90 2.87 -5.40
CA SER A 550 2.20 1.95 -4.29
C SER A 550 1.20 0.79 -4.19
N GLY A 551 1.51 -0.20 -3.37
CA GLY A 551 0.60 -1.25 -2.90
C GLY A 551 0.15 -2.27 -3.92
N THR A 552 0.56 -2.16 -5.17
CA THR A 552 0.13 -3.10 -6.20
C THR A 552 0.85 -4.44 -6.08
N VAL A 553 0.12 -5.52 -6.28
CA VAL A 553 0.67 -6.88 -6.34
C VAL A 553 -0.18 -7.77 -7.22
N PHE A 554 0.45 -8.57 -8.06
CA PHE A 554 -0.23 -9.64 -8.79
C PHE A 554 -0.05 -10.96 -8.07
N HIS A 555 -1.16 -11.61 -7.73
CA HIS A 555 -1.19 -12.92 -7.09
C HIS A 555 -1.46 -14.02 -8.12
N THR A 556 -0.49 -14.90 -8.33
CA THR A 556 -0.71 -16.12 -9.10
C THR A 556 -1.29 -17.20 -8.19
N PHE A 557 -2.61 -17.22 -8.03
CA PHE A 557 -3.28 -18.21 -7.19
C PHE A 557 -3.29 -19.59 -7.85
N LEU A 558 -2.69 -20.57 -7.15
CA LEU A 558 -2.63 -21.95 -7.60
C LEU A 558 -3.42 -22.86 -6.66
N GLY A 559 -4.09 -23.87 -7.21
CA GLY A 559 -4.84 -24.84 -6.42
C GLY A 559 -3.95 -25.77 -5.59
N GLU A 560 -2.69 -25.96 -6.02
CA GLU A 560 -1.70 -26.80 -5.39
C GLU A 560 -0.28 -26.30 -5.65
N LYS A 561 0.72 -26.95 -5.07
CA LYS A 561 2.12 -26.61 -5.30
C LYS A 561 2.52 -26.83 -6.76
N LEU A 562 3.50 -26.06 -7.24
CA LEU A 562 4.12 -26.30 -8.54
C LEU A 562 4.90 -27.64 -8.54
N PRO A 563 5.04 -28.30 -9.70
CA PRO A 563 5.65 -29.63 -9.79
C PRO A 563 7.08 -29.69 -9.25
N ASN A 564 7.86 -28.64 -9.45
CA ASN A 564 9.25 -28.54 -9.02
C ASN A 564 9.74 -27.08 -9.04
N TRP A 565 10.93 -26.86 -8.51
CA TRP A 565 11.56 -25.54 -8.46
C TRP A 565 11.82 -24.93 -9.85
N LYS A 566 12.10 -25.75 -10.89
CA LYS A 566 12.32 -25.25 -12.27
C LYS A 566 11.05 -24.62 -12.85
N ALA A 567 9.89 -25.21 -12.56
CA ALA A 567 8.60 -24.64 -12.98
C ALA A 567 8.34 -23.28 -12.29
N ALA A 568 8.68 -23.16 -11.01
CA ALA A 568 8.58 -21.89 -10.28
C ALA A 568 9.55 -20.84 -10.84
N ALA A 569 10.82 -21.21 -11.04
CA ALA A 569 11.83 -20.33 -11.62
C ALA A 569 11.42 -19.83 -13.02
N ALA A 570 10.95 -20.74 -13.86
CA ALA A 570 10.51 -20.41 -15.21
C ALA A 570 9.30 -19.45 -15.22
N LEU A 571 8.34 -19.63 -14.30
CA LEU A 571 7.17 -18.75 -14.19
C LEU A 571 7.57 -17.36 -13.69
N VAL A 572 8.37 -17.30 -12.60
CA VAL A 572 8.88 -16.03 -12.04
C VAL A 572 9.66 -15.27 -13.09
N ARG A 573 10.57 -15.93 -13.81
CA ARG A 573 11.37 -15.36 -14.88
C ARG A 573 10.53 -14.84 -16.04
N LYS A 574 9.55 -15.62 -16.52
CA LYS A 574 8.66 -15.21 -17.60
C LYS A 574 7.86 -13.96 -17.24
N ILE A 575 7.37 -13.87 -16.00
CA ILE A 575 6.66 -12.66 -15.54
C ILE A 575 7.62 -11.48 -15.53
N ALA A 576 8.81 -11.62 -14.93
CA ALA A 576 9.79 -10.55 -14.82
C ALA A 576 10.25 -9.99 -16.18
N GLU A 577 10.51 -10.88 -17.14
CA GLU A 577 11.06 -10.51 -18.46
C GLU A 577 10.00 -9.96 -19.43
N ASN A 578 8.70 -10.29 -19.26
CA ASN A 578 7.67 -9.97 -20.25
C ASN A 578 6.61 -8.96 -19.77
N TYR A 579 6.56 -8.67 -18.48
CA TYR A 579 5.56 -7.77 -17.89
C TYR A 579 6.24 -6.66 -17.08
N ARG A 580 5.60 -5.48 -17.06
CA ARG A 580 6.06 -4.32 -16.30
C ARG A 580 5.57 -4.31 -14.85
N LEU A 581 4.78 -5.33 -14.48
CA LEU A 581 4.30 -5.49 -13.11
C LEU A 581 5.44 -5.32 -12.11
N PRO A 582 5.34 -4.35 -11.20
CA PRO A 582 6.44 -4.06 -10.29
C PRO A 582 6.60 -5.09 -9.17
N TYR A 583 5.51 -5.82 -8.83
CA TYR A 583 5.48 -6.69 -7.67
C TYR A 583 4.49 -7.83 -7.85
N TYR A 584 4.92 -9.05 -7.64
CA TYR A 584 4.10 -10.24 -7.83
C TYR A 584 4.53 -11.40 -6.94
N THR A 585 3.68 -12.41 -6.82
CA THR A 585 3.96 -13.62 -6.04
C THR A 585 3.24 -14.83 -6.61
N ILE A 586 3.81 -16.00 -6.39
CA ILE A 586 3.18 -17.30 -6.66
C ILE A 586 2.48 -17.73 -5.38
N SER A 587 1.22 -18.12 -5.46
CA SER A 587 0.37 -18.35 -4.28
C SER A 587 -0.33 -19.72 -4.34
N PRO A 588 0.39 -20.83 -4.09
CA PRO A 588 -0.22 -22.16 -4.00
C PRO A 588 -1.13 -22.27 -2.76
N THR A 589 -2.17 -23.09 -2.85
CA THR A 589 -2.96 -23.53 -1.70
C THR A 589 -2.32 -24.79 -1.12
N TYR A 590 -2.26 -24.91 0.20
CA TYR A 590 -1.77 -26.10 0.89
C TYR A 590 -2.55 -26.32 2.20
N SER A 591 -2.40 -27.51 2.77
CA SER A 591 -3.04 -27.85 4.05
C SER A 591 -2.00 -28.42 5.02
N ILE A 592 -2.30 -28.30 6.31
CA ILE A 592 -1.44 -28.82 7.39
C ILE A 592 -2.24 -29.80 8.22
N CYS A 593 -1.79 -31.03 8.30
CA CYS A 593 -2.26 -32.03 9.22
C CYS A 593 -1.37 -32.07 10.46
N ARG A 594 -1.95 -32.06 11.65
CA ARG A 594 -1.19 -32.09 12.90
C ARG A 594 -0.27 -33.33 13.03
N ASN A 595 -0.67 -34.47 12.44
CA ASN A 595 0.08 -35.72 12.52
C ASN A 595 1.02 -35.98 11.34
N HIS A 596 0.71 -35.40 10.15
CA HIS A 596 1.44 -35.67 8.89
C HIS A 596 2.07 -34.42 8.26
N GLY A 597 1.93 -33.24 8.90
CA GLY A 597 2.51 -32.02 8.42
C GLY A 597 1.88 -31.52 7.10
N TYR A 598 2.71 -31.09 6.16
CA TYR A 598 2.31 -30.49 4.90
C TYR A 598 1.58 -31.42 3.95
N LEU A 599 0.45 -30.97 3.42
CA LEU A 599 -0.35 -31.61 2.37
C LEU A 599 -0.51 -30.63 1.19
N SER A 600 -0.33 -31.11 -0.04
CA SER A 600 -0.52 -30.29 -1.23
C SER A 600 -2.02 -30.04 -1.48
N GLY A 601 -2.36 -28.81 -1.87
CA GLY A 601 -3.73 -28.43 -2.22
C GLY A 601 -4.68 -28.28 -1.05
N GLU A 602 -5.95 -28.10 -1.37
CA GLU A 602 -7.05 -27.93 -0.42
C GLU A 602 -7.50 -29.29 0.12
N GLN A 603 -7.09 -29.62 1.34
CA GLN A 603 -7.41 -30.87 2.04
C GLN A 603 -8.04 -30.55 3.39
N HIS A 604 -9.35 -30.60 3.53
CA HIS A 604 -10.04 -30.41 4.80
C HIS A 604 -9.88 -31.59 5.74
N LYS A 605 -9.61 -32.75 5.20
CA LYS A 605 -9.28 -33.97 5.96
C LYS A 605 -7.98 -34.57 5.43
N CYS A 606 -7.16 -35.00 6.35
CA CYS A 606 -5.90 -35.65 6.00
C CYS A 606 -6.14 -36.97 5.26
N PRO A 607 -5.58 -37.16 4.05
CA PRO A 607 -5.76 -38.40 3.30
C PRO A 607 -5.10 -39.62 3.96
N TYR A 608 -4.19 -39.40 4.92
CA TYR A 608 -3.45 -40.46 5.59
C TYR A 608 -4.10 -40.93 6.91
N CYS A 609 -4.64 -40.01 7.73
CA CYS A 609 -5.23 -40.35 9.04
C CYS A 609 -6.72 -40.00 9.18
N GLY A 610 -7.31 -39.30 8.22
CA GLY A 610 -8.71 -38.88 8.26
C GLY A 610 -9.04 -37.73 9.21
N GLU A 611 -8.06 -37.26 10.01
CA GLU A 611 -8.22 -36.12 10.92
C GLU A 611 -8.39 -34.81 10.15
N GLU A 612 -8.97 -33.80 10.80
CA GLU A 612 -9.10 -32.46 10.25
C GLU A 612 -7.73 -31.87 9.93
N ALA A 613 -7.61 -31.26 8.76
CA ALA A 613 -6.45 -30.50 8.33
C ALA A 613 -6.79 -29.03 8.13
N GLU A 614 -5.85 -28.16 8.45
CA GLU A 614 -6.01 -26.71 8.27
C GLU A 614 -5.60 -26.30 6.87
N VAL A 615 -6.54 -25.74 6.11
CA VAL A 615 -6.29 -25.24 4.76
C VAL A 615 -5.73 -23.82 4.83
N TYR A 616 -4.58 -23.60 4.18
CA TYR A 616 -3.90 -22.32 4.09
C TYR A 616 -3.95 -21.77 2.66
N SER A 617 -4.36 -20.55 2.52
CA SER A 617 -4.23 -19.78 1.30
C SER A 617 -3.85 -18.34 1.61
N ARG A 618 -3.36 -17.62 0.60
CA ARG A 618 -3.02 -16.21 0.75
C ARG A 618 -4.30 -15.37 0.72
N ILE A 619 -4.56 -14.65 1.81
CA ILE A 619 -5.76 -13.81 1.90
C ILE A 619 -5.62 -12.57 1.00
N THR A 620 -4.64 -11.74 1.26
CA THR A 620 -4.21 -10.62 0.40
C THR A 620 -2.70 -10.42 0.47
N GLY A 621 -2.09 -10.45 1.64
CA GLY A 621 -0.67 -10.17 1.86
C GLY A 621 0.13 -11.31 2.45
N TYR A 622 -0.53 -12.24 3.11
CA TYR A 622 0.11 -13.32 3.86
C TYR A 622 -0.79 -14.53 3.90
N TYR A 623 -0.21 -15.68 4.23
CA TYR A 623 -0.93 -16.93 4.37
C TYR A 623 -1.64 -17.02 5.71
N ARG A 624 -2.85 -17.58 5.70
CA ARG A 624 -3.66 -17.78 6.89
C ARG A 624 -4.60 -18.97 6.72
N PRO A 625 -4.92 -19.71 7.80
CA PRO A 625 -5.98 -20.71 7.74
C PRO A 625 -7.30 -20.07 7.29
N ILE A 626 -7.94 -20.64 6.25
CA ILE A 626 -9.20 -20.09 5.67
C ILE A 626 -10.31 -20.01 6.72
N LYS A 627 -10.36 -20.95 7.66
CA LYS A 627 -11.35 -20.94 8.77
C LYS A 627 -11.33 -19.65 9.62
N ASN A 628 -10.23 -18.90 9.56
CA ASN A 628 -10.05 -17.65 10.31
C ASN A 628 -10.33 -16.39 9.47
N TRP A 629 -10.75 -16.53 8.21
CA TRP A 629 -11.06 -15.39 7.35
C TRP A 629 -12.43 -14.79 7.67
N ASN A 630 -12.65 -13.52 7.33
CA ASN A 630 -13.97 -12.92 7.37
C ASN A 630 -14.88 -13.53 6.29
N ASP A 631 -16.19 -13.35 6.46
CA ASP A 631 -17.18 -14.00 5.60
C ASP A 631 -17.05 -13.59 4.11
N GLY A 632 -16.75 -12.30 3.84
CA GLY A 632 -16.55 -11.82 2.47
C GLY A 632 -15.32 -12.42 1.80
N LYS A 633 -14.20 -12.53 2.53
CA LYS A 633 -13.00 -13.19 2.00
C LYS A 633 -13.15 -14.70 1.86
N THR A 634 -13.93 -15.32 2.73
CA THR A 634 -14.30 -16.74 2.60
C THR A 634 -15.14 -16.97 1.34
N GLN A 635 -16.07 -16.04 1.03
CA GLN A 635 -16.85 -16.10 -0.21
C GLN A 635 -15.96 -15.91 -1.44
N GLU A 636 -15.08 -14.91 -1.44
CA GLU A 636 -14.08 -14.69 -2.50
C GLU A 636 -13.25 -15.95 -2.76
N PHE A 637 -12.79 -16.64 -1.70
CA PHE A 637 -12.03 -17.88 -1.85
C PHE A 637 -12.80 -18.99 -2.54
N LYS A 638 -14.09 -19.15 -2.21
CA LYS A 638 -14.97 -20.15 -2.84
C LYS A 638 -15.16 -19.89 -4.33
N GLU A 639 -15.21 -18.62 -4.74
CA GLU A 639 -15.41 -18.18 -6.12
C GLU A 639 -14.10 -18.06 -6.90
N ARG A 640 -12.94 -18.20 -6.20
CA ARG A 640 -11.63 -18.04 -6.80
C ARG A 640 -11.33 -19.17 -7.78
N LYS A 641 -11.13 -18.82 -9.05
CA LYS A 641 -10.61 -19.72 -10.07
C LYS A 641 -9.09 -19.75 -10.00
N VAL A 642 -8.53 -20.92 -9.75
CA VAL A 642 -7.07 -21.07 -9.65
C VAL A 642 -6.46 -21.19 -11.04
N TYR A 643 -5.27 -20.60 -11.22
CA TYR A 643 -4.57 -20.66 -12.51
C TYR A 643 -4.02 -22.04 -12.78
N ASN A 644 -4.18 -22.49 -14.03
CA ASN A 644 -3.62 -23.74 -14.54
C ASN A 644 -2.37 -23.45 -15.39
N ILE A 645 -1.20 -23.60 -14.79
CA ILE A 645 0.07 -23.26 -15.45
C ILE A 645 0.34 -24.14 -16.68
N THR A 646 -0.14 -25.38 -16.69
CA THR A 646 0.02 -26.29 -17.83
C THR A 646 -0.76 -25.84 -19.06
N ASN A 647 -1.93 -25.25 -18.85
CA ASN A 647 -2.82 -24.77 -19.92
C ASN A 647 -2.55 -23.31 -20.30
N SER A 648 -1.90 -22.56 -19.43
CA SER A 648 -1.60 -21.15 -19.65
C SER A 648 -0.66 -20.93 -20.83
N ARG A 649 -1.01 -20.00 -21.71
CA ARG A 649 -0.26 -19.71 -22.94
C ARG A 649 0.06 -18.22 -23.03
N MET A 650 1.34 -17.88 -23.03
CA MET A 650 1.78 -16.53 -23.33
C MET A 650 1.54 -16.25 -24.81
N ARG A 651 0.70 -15.25 -25.11
CA ARG A 651 0.45 -14.81 -26.48
C ARG A 651 1.64 -14.00 -26.97
N PRO A 652 2.10 -14.16 -28.24
CA PRO A 652 3.07 -13.23 -28.79
C PRO A 652 2.49 -11.82 -28.72
N LYS A 653 3.11 -10.94 -27.95
CA LYS A 653 2.74 -9.51 -28.00
C LYS A 653 3.10 -9.05 -29.42
N THR A 654 2.10 -8.69 -30.22
CA THR A 654 2.34 -7.96 -31.47
C THR A 654 3.20 -6.76 -31.08
N PRO A 655 4.27 -6.41 -31.81
CA PRO A 655 5.04 -5.21 -31.50
C PRO A 655 4.08 -4.02 -31.67
N SER A 656 3.36 -3.70 -30.62
CA SER A 656 2.68 -2.42 -30.54
C SER A 656 3.80 -1.40 -30.35
N ALA A 657 3.70 -0.28 -30.99
CA ALA A 657 4.64 0.82 -31.11
C ALA A 657 5.30 1.34 -29.81
N LEU A 658 5.78 0.44 -28.95
CA LEU A 658 6.46 0.69 -27.68
C LEU A 658 7.98 0.54 -27.78
N THR A 659 8.51 0.24 -28.97
CA THR A 659 9.94 0.31 -29.29
C THR A 659 10.18 1.36 -30.39
N ALA A 660 9.64 2.55 -30.21
CA ALA A 660 10.23 3.74 -30.74
C ALA A 660 10.90 4.42 -29.54
N ASP A 661 12.18 4.15 -29.36
CA ASP A 661 13.04 5.03 -28.59
C ASP A 661 12.80 6.47 -29.07
N PRO A 662 12.30 7.39 -28.24
CA PRO A 662 12.15 8.78 -28.64
C PRO A 662 13.49 9.54 -28.56
N VAL A 663 14.62 8.84 -28.49
CA VAL A 663 15.95 9.43 -28.30
C VAL A 663 16.60 9.87 -29.62
N SER A 664 16.05 9.54 -30.80
CA SER A 664 16.70 9.90 -32.08
C SER A 664 16.11 11.10 -32.81
N ALA A 665 15.10 11.79 -32.26
CA ALA A 665 14.53 12.99 -32.91
C ALA A 665 14.80 14.32 -32.19
N ALA A 666 15.58 14.33 -31.11
CA ALA A 666 15.89 15.53 -30.33
C ALA A 666 17.35 15.99 -30.44
N GLU A 667 18.15 15.39 -31.32
CA GLU A 667 19.56 15.79 -31.51
C GLU A 667 19.81 16.88 -32.56
N THR A 668 18.78 17.55 -33.07
CA THR A 668 18.97 18.70 -34.01
C THR A 668 18.36 20.00 -33.51
N ALA A 669 18.61 20.36 -32.27
CA ALA A 669 18.52 21.75 -31.82
C ALA A 669 19.55 22.00 -30.72
N SER A 670 20.82 21.77 -31.05
CA SER A 670 21.93 22.20 -30.21
C SER A 670 22.29 23.65 -30.56
N GLY A 671 22.38 24.47 -29.53
CA GLY A 671 23.20 25.67 -29.57
C GLY A 671 22.47 26.98 -29.75
N ALA A 672 21.71 27.40 -28.76
CA ALA A 672 21.58 28.83 -28.53
C ALA A 672 22.08 29.13 -27.13
N ALA A 673 23.24 29.74 -27.07
CA ALA A 673 23.89 30.22 -25.87
C ALA A 673 22.93 31.10 -25.06
N LEU A 674 22.95 30.89 -23.74
CA LEU A 674 22.33 31.74 -22.74
C LEU A 674 22.73 33.21 -22.95
N SER A 675 21.89 33.99 -23.60
CA SER A 675 22.01 35.46 -23.58
C SER A 675 21.24 35.99 -22.39
N ALA A 676 21.95 36.55 -21.45
CA ALA A 676 21.42 37.31 -20.33
C ALA A 676 20.79 38.62 -20.87
N ASP A 677 19.48 38.56 -21.22
CA ASP A 677 18.71 39.76 -21.42
C ASP A 677 17.24 39.52 -20.98
N GLY A 678 16.85 40.15 -19.90
CA GLY A 678 15.69 39.84 -19.05
C GLY A 678 14.34 40.38 -19.53
N ARG A 679 14.02 40.42 -20.85
CA ARG A 679 12.77 41.02 -21.33
C ARG A 679 11.96 40.26 -22.37
N SER A 680 12.31 39.04 -22.73
CA SER A 680 11.48 38.24 -23.65
C SER A 680 10.56 37.30 -22.86
N PRO A 681 9.28 37.16 -23.23
CA PRO A 681 8.41 36.16 -22.62
C PRO A 681 8.95 34.76 -22.90
N ARG A 682 9.20 33.98 -21.83
CA ARG A 682 9.70 32.60 -21.92
C ARG A 682 8.70 31.65 -21.35
N THR A 683 8.50 30.53 -22.01
CA THR A 683 7.63 29.44 -21.58
C THR A 683 8.44 28.18 -21.48
N PHE A 684 8.49 27.55 -20.30
CA PHE A 684 9.23 26.34 -20.03
C PHE A 684 8.27 25.22 -19.64
N LEU A 685 8.33 24.08 -20.31
CA LEU A 685 7.63 22.87 -19.89
C LEU A 685 8.63 21.94 -19.20
N PHE A 686 8.49 21.81 -17.89
CA PHE A 686 9.29 20.88 -17.11
C PHE A 686 8.70 19.47 -17.24
N THR A 687 9.55 18.53 -17.66
CA THR A 687 9.19 17.13 -17.92
C THR A 687 10.13 16.18 -17.17
N THR A 688 9.75 14.91 -17.07
CA THR A 688 10.64 13.83 -16.66
C THR A 688 10.59 12.72 -17.70
N SER A 689 11.63 11.91 -17.77
CA SER A 689 11.79 10.85 -18.77
C SER A 689 10.65 9.81 -18.79
N THR A 690 9.97 9.61 -17.66
CA THR A 690 8.95 8.57 -17.46
C THR A 690 7.53 9.11 -17.27
N CYS A 691 7.27 10.37 -17.65
CA CYS A 691 6.00 11.04 -17.36
C CYS A 691 5.00 10.95 -18.52
N PRO A 692 3.99 10.06 -18.49
CA PRO A 692 2.96 9.98 -19.54
C PRO A 692 2.17 11.28 -19.71
N ASN A 693 1.90 11.98 -18.62
CA ASN A 693 1.16 13.24 -18.60
C ASN A 693 1.95 14.39 -19.25
N CYS A 694 3.29 14.28 -19.29
CA CYS A 694 4.13 15.26 -19.99
C CYS A 694 3.90 15.25 -21.50
N HIS A 695 3.67 14.08 -22.10
CA HIS A 695 3.31 13.95 -23.51
C HIS A 695 1.94 14.57 -23.80
N ALA A 696 0.95 14.36 -22.91
CA ALA A 696 -0.38 14.95 -23.06
C ALA A 696 -0.34 16.50 -22.94
N ALA A 697 0.48 17.03 -22.03
CA ALA A 697 0.71 18.46 -21.87
C ALA A 697 1.38 19.07 -23.12
N ALA A 698 2.44 18.44 -23.62
CA ALA A 698 3.13 18.84 -24.82
C ALA A 698 2.19 18.86 -26.03
N ALA A 699 1.44 17.80 -26.28
CA ALA A 699 0.45 17.72 -27.35
C ALA A 699 -0.63 18.82 -27.27
N SER A 700 -1.06 19.20 -26.05
CA SER A 700 -2.03 20.28 -25.86
C SER A 700 -1.44 21.65 -26.21
N LEU A 701 -0.18 21.91 -25.86
CA LEU A 701 0.52 23.14 -26.19
C LEU A 701 0.81 23.24 -27.70
N GLU A 702 1.21 22.14 -28.34
CA GLU A 702 1.42 22.04 -29.79
C GLU A 702 0.13 22.29 -30.56
N LYS A 703 -0.97 21.68 -30.16
CA LYS A 703 -2.30 21.90 -30.76
C LYS A 703 -2.74 23.37 -30.67
N ALA A 704 -2.38 24.05 -29.60
CA ALA A 704 -2.67 25.46 -29.38
C ALA A 704 -1.61 26.39 -29.99
N HIS A 705 -0.61 25.88 -30.69
CA HIS A 705 0.52 26.63 -31.26
C HIS A 705 1.25 27.54 -30.26
N ILE A 706 1.33 27.11 -28.97
CA ILE A 706 2.04 27.83 -27.91
C ILE A 706 3.50 27.39 -27.92
N PRO A 707 4.46 28.30 -28.21
CA PRO A 707 5.88 27.95 -28.21
C PRO A 707 6.37 27.73 -26.78
N TYR A 708 7.11 26.65 -26.52
CA TYR A 708 7.68 26.31 -25.23
C TYR A 708 9.04 25.63 -25.37
N GLU A 709 9.87 25.74 -24.37
CA GLU A 709 11.13 25.04 -24.23
C GLU A 709 10.95 23.88 -23.25
N VAL A 710 11.34 22.67 -23.66
CA VAL A 710 11.28 21.48 -22.80
C VAL A 710 12.48 21.48 -21.87
N ILE A 711 12.24 21.41 -20.57
CA ILE A 711 13.26 21.30 -19.53
C ILE A 711 13.14 19.92 -18.87
N ASP A 712 14.15 19.10 -19.04
CA ASP A 712 14.27 17.85 -18.29
C ASP A 712 14.54 18.17 -16.82
N ALA A 713 13.54 17.96 -15.97
CA ALA A 713 13.60 18.30 -14.55
C ALA A 713 14.63 17.45 -13.79
N GLU A 714 14.97 16.27 -14.30
CA GLU A 714 15.95 15.37 -13.68
C GLU A 714 17.38 15.85 -13.92
N LYS A 715 17.62 16.58 -15.02
CA LYS A 715 18.95 17.08 -15.41
C LYS A 715 19.18 18.57 -15.08
N ASN A 716 18.12 19.33 -14.83
CA ASN A 716 18.19 20.80 -14.67
C ASN A 716 17.72 21.24 -13.27
N TRP A 717 18.34 20.70 -12.25
CA TRP A 717 17.96 20.92 -10.85
C TRP A 717 17.97 22.40 -10.43
N ASP A 718 18.93 23.19 -10.91
CA ASP A 718 19.01 24.64 -10.65
C ASP A 718 17.77 25.40 -11.11
N LEU A 719 17.20 25.00 -12.27
CA LEU A 719 15.97 25.58 -12.79
C LEU A 719 14.74 25.09 -12.03
N VAL A 720 14.73 23.82 -11.61
CA VAL A 720 13.69 23.25 -10.76
C VAL A 720 13.59 24.02 -9.44
N GLN A 721 14.72 24.28 -8.78
CA GLN A 721 14.75 25.06 -7.53
C GLN A 721 14.38 26.53 -7.78
N LYS A 722 14.93 27.14 -8.83
CA LYS A 722 14.68 28.54 -9.17
C LYS A 722 13.19 28.87 -9.35
N TYR A 723 12.44 27.97 -10.01
CA TYR A 723 11.02 28.14 -10.28
C TYR A 723 10.11 27.39 -9.30
N GLY A 724 10.66 26.72 -8.29
CA GLY A 724 9.91 25.97 -7.29
C GLY A 724 9.08 24.85 -7.93
N VAL A 725 9.59 24.17 -8.95
CA VAL A 725 8.87 23.09 -9.64
C VAL A 725 8.85 21.85 -8.72
N MET A 726 7.65 21.41 -8.36
CA MET A 726 7.44 20.30 -7.42
C MET A 726 7.08 19.00 -8.14
N GLN A 727 6.66 19.07 -9.41
CA GLN A 727 6.14 17.93 -10.18
C GLN A 727 6.26 18.15 -11.68
N ALA A 728 6.10 17.08 -12.47
CA ALA A 728 6.04 17.12 -13.93
C ALA A 728 4.71 16.50 -14.44
N PRO A 729 4.07 17.06 -15.48
CA PRO A 729 4.44 18.30 -16.19
C PRO A 729 4.15 19.56 -15.39
N THR A 730 5.04 20.54 -15.45
CA THR A 730 4.79 21.89 -14.97
C THR A 730 5.17 22.91 -16.06
N LEU A 731 4.25 23.78 -16.43
CA LEU A 731 4.49 24.87 -17.37
C LEU A 731 4.79 26.16 -16.59
N ILE A 732 5.93 26.75 -16.84
CA ILE A 732 6.36 28.03 -16.27
C ILE A 732 6.27 29.09 -17.36
N LEU A 733 5.49 30.11 -17.10
CA LEU A 733 5.35 31.29 -17.96
C LEU A 733 6.05 32.48 -17.31
N VAL A 734 7.09 32.96 -17.93
CA VAL A 734 7.81 34.17 -17.47
C VAL A 734 7.43 35.34 -18.38
N ARG A 735 6.72 36.34 -17.85
CA ARG A 735 6.28 37.53 -18.56
C ARG A 735 6.52 38.75 -17.69
N ASP A 736 7.20 39.74 -18.20
CA ASP A 736 7.47 41.02 -17.53
C ASP A 736 7.99 40.89 -16.08
N GLY A 737 8.82 39.85 -15.85
CA GLY A 737 9.39 39.56 -14.53
C GLY A 737 8.44 38.83 -13.59
N GLN A 738 7.20 38.58 -13.97
CA GLN A 738 6.27 37.73 -13.23
C GLN A 738 6.36 36.27 -13.70
N VAL A 739 6.32 35.36 -12.75
CA VAL A 739 6.34 33.90 -12.99
C VAL A 739 4.95 33.36 -12.69
N THR A 740 4.31 32.78 -13.72
CA THR A 740 3.07 32.00 -13.55
C THR A 740 3.40 30.52 -13.67
N LYS A 741 2.96 29.71 -12.73
CA LYS A 741 3.18 28.28 -12.68
C LYS A 741 1.86 27.55 -12.91
N LEU A 742 1.84 26.60 -13.86
CA LEU A 742 0.70 25.72 -14.14
C LEU A 742 1.18 24.29 -14.03
N ALA A 743 0.82 23.63 -12.95
CA ALA A 743 1.14 22.23 -12.71
C ALA A 743 0.03 21.34 -13.27
N ASN A 744 0.35 20.11 -13.64
CA ASN A 744 -0.50 19.07 -14.22
C ASN A 744 -0.91 19.29 -15.68
N ALA A 745 -1.10 18.17 -16.39
CA ALA A 745 -1.55 18.18 -17.78
C ALA A 745 -2.90 18.84 -17.98
N SER A 746 -3.83 18.67 -17.03
CA SER A 746 -5.18 19.27 -17.06
C SER A 746 -5.14 20.79 -17.02
N ASN A 747 -4.34 21.37 -16.13
CA ASN A 747 -4.20 22.83 -16.01
C ASN A 747 -3.49 23.43 -17.23
N ILE A 748 -2.50 22.72 -17.78
CA ILE A 748 -1.80 23.11 -19.00
C ILE A 748 -2.74 23.03 -20.20
N LYS A 749 -3.55 21.98 -20.31
CA LYS A 749 -4.59 21.82 -21.33
C LYS A 749 -5.63 22.95 -21.25
N ALA A 750 -6.17 23.21 -20.07
CA ALA A 750 -7.13 24.30 -19.85
C ALA A 750 -6.54 25.68 -20.22
N TYR A 751 -5.25 25.89 -19.95
CA TYR A 751 -4.55 27.11 -20.40
C TYR A 751 -4.43 27.16 -21.92
N ALA A 752 -4.05 26.05 -22.56
CA ALA A 752 -3.92 25.94 -24.00
C ALA A 752 -5.27 26.20 -24.71
N GLU A 753 -6.36 25.59 -24.23
CA GLU A 753 -7.72 25.78 -24.75
C GLU A 753 -8.26 27.20 -24.62
N ARG A 754 -7.85 27.96 -23.62
CA ARG A 754 -8.22 29.39 -23.47
C ARG A 754 -7.46 30.32 -24.42
N LYS A 755 -6.40 29.82 -25.05
CA LYS A 755 -5.56 30.60 -25.96
C LYS A 755 -5.88 30.35 -27.45
N VAL A 756 -6.62 29.26 -27.74
CA VAL A 756 -7.23 28.99 -29.03
C VAL A 756 -8.56 29.75 -29.15
#